data_46882014336568a6ec495bc292768b1c
#
_entry.id   46882014336568a6ec495bc292768b1c
#
_cell.length_a   1.000
_cell.length_b   1.000
_cell.length_c   1.000
_cell.angle_alpha   90.00
_cell.angle_beta   90.00
_cell.angle_gamma   90.00
#
_symmetry.space_group_name_H-M   'P 1'
#
loop_
_entity.id
_entity.type
_entity.pdbx_description
1 polymer ?
#
loop_
_entity_poly.entity_id
_entity_poly.type
_entity_poly.pdbx_seq_one_letter_code
_entity_poly.pdbx_strand_id
1 'polypeptide(L)'
;MIVCIAEKPSVARDIAHILGANQAKNGYMEGNGYQVTWTFGHLCELKEPNDYQENWKHWSLGALPMIPSRFGIKLIPDDGIAKQFAVIEKLFAAAEQIINCGDAGQEGELIQRWVMQKANVKCPVKRLWISSMTDEAIKQGFASLKDQQQYEPLYLAGLSRAIGDWLLGMNATRLYTLKYGQNRQVLSIGRVQTPTLALIVNRQKEIDNFKPEPYWVLATIYRDVQFTATSGKFLSREEGEQAFATIEGKPMQITSVQKKKGTEAPPFLYDLTSLQVDCNRKFGYSAEDTLNLIQTLYERKFTTYPRVDTQYLSEDIYPKCPQILNGLSQSKIDSQPKYKAPIHQLAAISKQLPKSKKVFDSSKVTDHHAIIPTGVPVMGLTQREQNVFDLIAMRFISVFYPDCKFATTTVQGEVDGIAFKTSGKEILEPGWRTLYQHAESKENSDGDTPETGVLPAFKKGESGPHTPTLTEKQTTPPKFYTEATLLRAMETAGKFVDDEELRLALKENGIGRPSSRASIIETLFKRHYIRRERKNLVATATGIELIDMIHEKLLTSCELTGIWEKKLRDIEQQRYDAAQFIAELKQQITNIVTDVLRDNSNRRVTIITEEEKKKPTKKRSTKKESSVAAKKKTTALTPSDSLIGQPCPRCGKGQIIKGRTAYGCSQWQAGCKFVLPFKTDAKV
;
A
#
# COMPACT_ATOMS: atom_id res chain seq x y z
N MET A 1 32.03 -5.31 29.55
CA MET A 1 31.41 -5.84 28.31
C MET A 1 30.63 -4.76 27.62
N ILE A 2 30.79 -4.64 26.29
CA ILE A 2 29.99 -3.71 25.46
C ILE A 2 28.75 -4.46 24.97
N VAL A 3 27.57 -3.88 25.20
CA VAL A 3 26.29 -4.48 24.74
C VAL A 3 25.75 -3.72 23.55
N CYS A 4 25.55 -4.43 22.43
CA CYS A 4 24.89 -3.90 21.24
C CYS A 4 23.43 -4.35 21.24
N ILE A 5 22.49 -3.46 20.93
CA ILE A 5 21.07 -3.82 20.78
C ILE A 5 20.56 -3.42 19.39
N ALA A 6 20.12 -4.42 18.61
CA ALA A 6 19.54 -4.25 17.29
C ALA A 6 18.01 -4.35 17.34
N GLU A 7 17.33 -3.85 16.30
CA GLU A 7 15.86 -3.90 16.23
C GLU A 7 15.31 -5.29 15.91
N LYS A 8 16.13 -6.14 15.27
CA LYS A 8 15.71 -7.46 14.75
C LYS A 8 16.79 -8.51 14.96
N PRO A 9 16.43 -9.79 15.16
CA PRO A 9 17.40 -10.87 15.32
C PRO A 9 18.34 -11.05 14.12
N SER A 10 17.88 -10.78 12.90
CA SER A 10 18.70 -10.88 11.68
C SER A 10 19.81 -9.84 11.69
N VAL A 11 19.47 -8.59 11.95
CA VAL A 11 20.42 -7.46 12.05
C VAL A 11 21.44 -7.71 13.17
N ALA A 12 20.99 -8.21 14.33
CA ALA A 12 21.87 -8.56 15.43
C ALA A 12 22.92 -9.61 15.04
N ARG A 13 22.51 -10.65 14.29
CA ARG A 13 23.44 -11.68 13.81
C ARG A 13 24.47 -11.14 12.82
N ASP A 14 24.07 -10.26 11.92
CA ASP A 14 24.98 -9.64 10.95
C ASP A 14 26.01 -8.76 11.68
N ILE A 15 25.57 -7.95 12.64
CA ILE A 15 26.45 -7.15 13.50
C ILE A 15 27.38 -8.06 14.34
N ALA A 16 26.84 -9.09 14.97
CA ALA A 16 27.61 -10.03 15.78
C ALA A 16 28.73 -10.71 15.00
N HIS A 17 28.42 -11.12 13.76
CA HIS A 17 29.42 -11.71 12.85
C HIS A 17 30.59 -10.76 12.59
N ILE A 18 30.30 -9.51 12.30
CA ILE A 18 31.33 -8.48 12.02
C ILE A 18 32.19 -8.18 13.27
N LEU A 19 31.56 -8.19 14.45
CA LEU A 19 32.24 -7.93 15.72
C LEU A 19 33.00 -9.17 16.26
N GLY A 20 32.84 -10.34 15.67
CA GLY A 20 33.42 -11.59 16.16
C GLY A 20 32.65 -12.19 17.36
N ALA A 21 31.44 -11.75 17.63
CA ALA A 21 30.57 -12.26 18.69
C ALA A 21 29.78 -13.49 18.19
N ASN A 22 30.47 -14.61 17.96
CA ASN A 22 29.93 -15.75 17.22
C ASN A 22 29.27 -16.83 18.10
N GLN A 23 29.32 -16.71 19.44
CA GLN A 23 28.71 -17.67 20.34
C GLN A 23 27.22 -17.37 20.55
N ALA A 24 26.34 -18.22 20.04
CA ALA A 24 24.93 -18.09 20.24
C ALA A 24 24.53 -18.43 21.70
N LYS A 25 23.78 -17.53 22.32
CA LYS A 25 23.18 -17.66 23.64
C LYS A 25 21.66 -17.51 23.54
N ASN A 26 20.95 -17.74 24.63
CA ASN A 26 19.52 -17.50 24.64
C ASN A 26 19.23 -15.99 24.64
N GLY A 27 18.72 -15.46 23.51
CA GLY A 27 18.36 -14.07 23.35
C GLY A 27 19.49 -13.10 22.98
N TYR A 28 20.75 -13.59 22.76
CA TYR A 28 21.86 -12.77 22.33
C TYR A 28 23.02 -13.58 21.72
N MET A 29 23.98 -12.92 21.10
CA MET A 29 25.25 -13.46 20.62
C MET A 29 26.37 -12.88 21.48
N GLU A 30 27.46 -13.66 21.72
CA GLU A 30 28.57 -13.23 22.57
C GLU A 30 29.93 -13.58 21.97
N GLY A 31 30.92 -12.75 22.20
CA GLY A 31 32.31 -12.96 21.82
C GLY A 31 33.07 -11.66 21.62
N ASN A 32 34.38 -11.73 21.62
CA ASN A 32 35.32 -10.64 21.37
C ASN A 32 35.01 -9.34 22.17
N GLY A 33 34.57 -9.49 23.45
CA GLY A 33 34.23 -8.34 24.30
C GLY A 33 32.85 -7.73 24.07
N TYR A 34 32.06 -8.28 23.16
CA TYR A 34 30.73 -7.82 22.81
C TYR A 34 29.63 -8.83 23.18
N GLN A 35 28.47 -8.30 23.54
CA GLN A 35 27.21 -9.02 23.62
C GLN A 35 26.21 -8.32 22.70
N VAL A 36 25.67 -9.03 21.70
CA VAL A 36 24.76 -8.46 20.69
C VAL A 36 23.40 -9.07 20.89
N THR A 37 22.47 -8.28 21.39
CA THR A 37 21.07 -8.64 21.60
C THR A 37 20.14 -7.92 20.62
N TRP A 38 18.84 -8.19 20.71
CA TRP A 38 17.87 -7.67 19.78
C TRP A 38 16.49 -7.47 20.39
N THR A 39 15.68 -6.65 19.73
CA THR A 39 14.24 -6.58 19.94
C THR A 39 13.50 -7.33 18.83
N PHE A 40 12.17 -7.39 18.91
CA PHE A 40 11.29 -7.91 17.86
C PHE A 40 10.46 -6.78 17.21
N GLY A 41 11.07 -5.64 16.95
CA GLY A 41 10.42 -4.37 16.81
C GLY A 41 10.06 -3.82 18.19
N HIS A 42 8.86 -3.26 18.36
CA HIS A 42 8.43 -2.75 19.67
C HIS A 42 8.32 -3.85 20.73
N LEU A 43 9.06 -3.70 21.84
CA LEU A 43 8.83 -4.44 23.08
C LEU A 43 8.00 -3.63 24.08
N CYS A 44 8.00 -2.31 23.94
CA CYS A 44 7.27 -1.38 24.78
C CYS A 44 6.20 -0.65 23.98
N GLU A 45 5.12 -0.27 24.68
CA GLU A 45 4.04 0.57 24.19
C GLU A 45 3.69 1.65 25.23
N LEU A 46 2.99 2.70 24.81
CA LEU A 46 2.42 3.66 25.77
C LEU A 46 1.40 2.94 26.66
N LYS A 47 1.35 3.35 27.92
CA LYS A 47 0.34 2.85 28.88
C LYS A 47 -1.06 3.09 28.34
N GLU A 48 -1.98 2.15 28.66
CA GLU A 48 -3.39 2.29 28.35
C GLU A 48 -4.09 3.23 29.35
N PRO A 49 -5.28 3.73 29.04
CA PRO A 49 -6.00 4.65 29.91
C PRO A 49 -6.14 4.15 31.37
N ASN A 50 -6.46 2.88 31.56
CA ASN A 50 -6.60 2.28 32.91
C ASN A 50 -5.28 2.13 33.67
N ASP A 51 -4.13 2.18 33.00
CA ASP A 51 -2.81 2.21 33.66
C ASP A 51 -2.51 3.58 34.31
N TYR A 52 -3.26 4.61 33.96
CA TYR A 52 -3.15 5.97 34.53
C TYR A 52 -4.20 6.21 35.63
N GLN A 53 -5.47 5.84 35.34
CA GLN A 53 -6.61 6.01 36.25
C GLN A 53 -7.58 4.87 36.08
N GLU A 54 -7.97 4.20 37.19
CA GLU A 54 -8.87 3.05 37.18
C GLU A 54 -10.25 3.38 36.57
N ASN A 55 -10.76 4.59 36.78
CA ASN A 55 -12.03 5.05 36.19
C ASN A 55 -12.00 5.14 34.65
N TRP A 56 -10.82 5.23 34.02
CA TRP A 56 -10.67 5.21 32.57
C TRP A 56 -10.79 3.80 31.95
N LYS A 57 -10.90 2.77 32.78
CA LYS A 57 -11.17 1.39 32.32
C LYS A 57 -12.53 1.30 31.64
N HIS A 58 -13.53 1.94 32.23
CA HIS A 58 -14.88 1.96 31.70
C HIS A 58 -15.09 3.16 30.77
N TRP A 59 -15.67 2.90 29.60
CA TRP A 59 -15.95 3.97 28.66
C TRP A 59 -17.15 4.79 29.13
N SER A 60 -16.93 6.07 29.40
CA SER A 60 -17.97 7.03 29.77
C SER A 60 -17.65 8.40 29.19
N LEU A 61 -18.68 9.17 28.81
CA LEU A 61 -18.50 10.53 28.32
C LEU A 61 -17.92 11.47 29.40
N GLY A 62 -18.25 11.23 30.67
CA GLY A 62 -17.73 12.03 31.80
C GLY A 62 -16.25 11.80 32.10
N ALA A 63 -15.61 10.77 31.54
CA ALA A 63 -14.18 10.53 31.67
C ALA A 63 -13.35 11.22 30.59
N LEU A 64 -13.98 11.89 29.62
CA LEU A 64 -13.31 12.56 28.51
C LEU A 64 -13.17 14.08 28.77
N PRO A 65 -12.06 14.70 28.38
CA PRO A 65 -10.91 14.09 27.69
C PRO A 65 -9.98 13.36 28.66
N MET A 66 -9.44 12.21 28.22
CA MET A 66 -8.39 11.47 28.93
C MET A 66 -7.03 12.06 28.56
N ILE A 67 -6.47 12.85 29.44
CA ILE A 67 -5.19 13.54 29.26
C ILE A 67 -4.29 13.20 30.46
N PRO A 68 -3.36 12.23 30.33
CA PRO A 68 -2.41 11.93 31.39
C PRO A 68 -1.54 13.13 31.74
N SER A 69 -1.24 13.33 33.01
CA SER A 69 -0.29 14.37 33.43
C SER A 69 1.11 14.10 32.89
N ARG A 70 1.50 12.81 32.87
CA ARG A 70 2.76 12.34 32.29
C ARG A 70 2.51 11.02 31.57
N PHE A 71 3.01 10.91 30.32
CA PHE A 71 2.97 9.66 29.58
C PHE A 71 4.02 8.67 30.10
N GLY A 72 3.63 7.40 30.19
CA GLY A 72 4.49 6.31 30.59
C GLY A 72 4.44 5.17 29.58
N ILE A 73 5.41 4.28 29.70
CA ILE A 73 5.52 3.07 28.87
C ILE A 73 5.34 1.81 29.69
N LYS A 74 4.88 0.73 29.03
CA LYS A 74 4.81 -0.61 29.58
C LYS A 74 5.31 -1.62 28.54
N LEU A 75 5.66 -2.83 28.98
CA LEU A 75 5.91 -3.94 28.06
C LEU A 75 4.61 -4.34 27.38
N ILE A 76 4.67 -4.67 26.11
CA ILE A 76 3.58 -5.32 25.39
C ILE A 76 3.31 -6.67 26.06
N PRO A 77 2.06 -7.03 26.38
CA PRO A 77 1.73 -8.24 27.12
C PRO A 77 1.86 -9.50 26.23
N ASP A 78 3.10 -9.96 26.04
CA ASP A 78 3.49 -11.13 25.28
C ASP A 78 4.61 -11.89 26.00
N ASP A 79 4.49 -13.19 26.14
CA ASP A 79 5.46 -14.02 26.87
C ASP A 79 6.85 -14.05 26.21
N GLY A 80 6.92 -13.98 24.87
CA GLY A 80 8.17 -13.93 24.13
C GLY A 80 8.89 -12.61 24.35
N ILE A 81 8.12 -11.50 24.34
CA ILE A 81 8.60 -10.15 24.63
C ILE A 81 9.11 -10.08 26.06
N ALA A 82 8.37 -10.58 27.03
CA ALA A 82 8.77 -10.57 28.43
C ALA A 82 10.09 -11.34 28.66
N LYS A 83 10.24 -12.52 28.05
CA LYS A 83 11.47 -13.33 28.11
C LYS A 83 12.66 -12.60 27.48
N GLN A 84 12.48 -12.02 26.30
CA GLN A 84 13.55 -11.28 25.62
C GLN A 84 13.93 -10.02 26.38
N PHE A 85 12.96 -9.28 26.92
CA PHE A 85 13.22 -8.10 27.73
C PHE A 85 14.03 -8.43 28.99
N ALA A 86 13.72 -9.54 29.69
CA ALA A 86 14.49 -9.99 30.83
C ALA A 86 15.96 -10.30 30.49
N VAL A 87 16.23 -10.83 29.29
CA VAL A 87 17.61 -11.00 28.80
C VAL A 87 18.28 -9.64 28.60
N ILE A 88 17.62 -8.72 27.90
CA ILE A 88 18.14 -7.37 27.63
C ILE A 88 18.43 -6.62 28.94
N GLU A 89 17.50 -6.64 29.88
CA GLU A 89 17.64 -5.99 31.20
C GLU A 89 18.86 -6.50 31.96
N LYS A 90 19.07 -7.82 31.99
CA LYS A 90 20.24 -8.46 32.60
C LYS A 90 21.55 -8.02 31.92
N LEU A 91 21.57 -8.00 30.59
CA LEU A 91 22.76 -7.57 29.83
C LEU A 91 23.08 -6.10 30.09
N PHE A 92 22.06 -5.23 30.08
CA PHE A 92 22.23 -3.80 30.31
C PHE A 92 22.69 -3.48 31.73
N ALA A 93 22.21 -4.23 32.73
CA ALA A 93 22.65 -4.06 34.12
C ALA A 93 24.15 -4.34 34.32
N ALA A 94 24.73 -5.21 33.47
CA ALA A 94 26.16 -5.58 33.51
C ALA A 94 27.01 -4.83 32.46
N ALA A 95 26.42 -3.97 31.65
CA ALA A 95 27.10 -3.29 30.56
C ALA A 95 27.95 -2.11 31.06
N GLU A 96 29.18 -2.01 30.57
CA GLU A 96 30.03 -0.83 30.71
C GLU A 96 29.61 0.29 29.72
N GLN A 97 29.14 -0.13 28.55
CA GLN A 97 28.67 0.74 27.49
C GLN A 97 27.62 0.01 26.67
N ILE A 98 26.61 0.74 26.17
CA ILE A 98 25.62 0.24 25.24
C ILE A 98 25.81 0.90 23.88
N ILE A 99 25.66 0.13 22.79
CA ILE A 99 25.60 0.63 21.43
C ILE A 99 24.19 0.39 20.90
N ASN A 100 23.47 1.48 20.67
CA ASN A 100 22.16 1.47 20.03
C ASN A 100 22.34 1.23 18.53
N CYS A 101 21.93 0.07 18.06
CA CYS A 101 21.97 -0.39 16.67
C CYS A 101 20.57 -0.49 16.07
N GLY A 102 19.59 0.30 16.56
CA GLY A 102 18.27 0.39 15.95
C GLY A 102 18.32 0.95 14.53
N ASP A 103 17.29 0.68 13.74
CA ASP A 103 17.19 1.20 12.38
C ASP A 103 17.38 2.74 12.36
N ALA A 104 17.94 3.26 11.26
CA ALA A 104 18.35 4.67 11.16
C ALA A 104 17.15 5.58 10.85
N GLY A 105 16.20 5.69 11.77
CA GLY A 105 14.98 6.49 11.64
C GLY A 105 14.28 6.76 12.96
N GLN A 106 13.22 7.58 12.92
CA GLN A 106 12.43 7.94 14.10
C GLN A 106 11.89 6.73 14.86
N GLU A 107 11.44 5.70 14.12
CA GLU A 107 10.84 4.50 14.72
C GLU A 107 11.89 3.65 15.44
N GLY A 108 13.03 3.37 14.76
CA GLY A 108 14.12 2.61 15.36
C GLY A 108 14.72 3.31 16.58
N GLU A 109 14.81 4.64 16.55
CA GLU A 109 15.23 5.43 17.71
C GLU A 109 14.22 5.30 18.87
N LEU A 110 12.91 5.42 18.59
CA LEU A 110 11.86 5.30 19.60
C LEU A 110 11.84 3.91 20.26
N ILE A 111 11.91 2.84 19.45
CA ILE A 111 11.91 1.45 19.93
C ILE A 111 13.04 1.23 20.92
N GLN A 112 14.28 1.59 20.54
CA GLN A 112 15.43 1.32 21.36
C GLN A 112 15.47 2.20 22.62
N ARG A 113 15.09 3.47 22.51
CA ARG A 113 15.02 4.37 23.67
C ARG A 113 14.02 3.93 24.71
N TRP A 114 12.85 3.43 24.29
CA TRP A 114 11.85 2.90 25.21
C TRP A 114 12.35 1.66 25.94
N VAL A 115 13.06 0.76 25.26
CA VAL A 115 13.67 -0.43 25.89
C VAL A 115 14.74 -0.02 26.90
N MET A 116 15.63 0.90 26.52
CA MET A 116 16.67 1.42 27.43
C MET A 116 16.07 2.15 28.63
N GLN A 117 15.03 2.95 28.43
CA GLN A 117 14.29 3.63 29.51
C GLN A 117 13.62 2.61 30.46
N LYS A 118 12.98 1.58 29.88
CA LYS A 118 12.31 0.52 30.67
C LYS A 118 13.29 -0.31 31.48
N ALA A 119 14.46 -0.58 30.92
CA ALA A 119 15.58 -1.28 31.59
C ALA A 119 16.41 -0.37 32.54
N ASN A 120 16.03 0.91 32.67
CA ASN A 120 16.70 1.88 33.55
C ASN A 120 18.22 2.00 33.35
N VAL A 121 18.65 2.10 32.08
CA VAL A 121 20.05 2.17 31.67
C VAL A 121 20.74 3.35 32.33
N LYS A 122 21.97 3.12 32.88
CA LYS A 122 22.80 4.14 33.56
C LYS A 122 24.16 4.35 32.90
N CYS A 123 24.63 3.36 32.12
CA CYS A 123 25.92 3.46 31.46
C CYS A 123 25.85 4.35 30.19
N PRO A 124 27.03 4.80 29.68
CA PRO A 124 27.09 5.56 28.43
C PRO A 124 26.48 4.80 27.25
N VAL A 125 25.76 5.53 26.38
CA VAL A 125 25.17 4.96 25.18
C VAL A 125 25.72 5.65 23.94
N LYS A 126 26.20 4.85 22.99
CA LYS A 126 26.59 5.28 21.63
C LYS A 126 25.55 4.85 20.61
N ARG A 127 25.54 5.51 19.47
CA ARG A 127 24.60 5.25 18.37
C ARG A 127 25.36 4.80 17.12
N LEU A 128 25.02 3.62 16.62
CA LEU A 128 25.37 3.16 15.28
C LEU A 128 24.33 3.70 14.30
N TRP A 129 24.74 4.55 13.36
CA TRP A 129 23.85 5.14 12.36
C TRP A 129 24.25 4.69 10.97
N ILE A 130 23.58 3.68 10.44
CA ILE A 130 23.82 3.11 9.11
C ILE A 130 22.48 2.81 8.42
N SER A 131 22.41 3.06 7.12
CA SER A 131 21.25 2.74 6.26
C SER A 131 21.49 1.53 5.35
N SER A 132 22.62 0.87 5.49
CA SER A 132 23.00 -0.34 4.76
C SER A 132 23.56 -1.38 5.71
N MET A 133 23.23 -2.66 5.48
CA MET A 133 23.68 -3.80 6.28
C MET A 133 24.82 -4.59 5.60
N THR A 134 25.61 -3.92 4.75
CA THR A 134 26.83 -4.52 4.19
C THR A 134 27.92 -4.57 5.25
N ASP A 135 28.82 -5.56 5.15
CA ASP A 135 29.93 -5.72 6.09
C ASP A 135 30.77 -4.44 6.19
N GLU A 136 30.98 -3.78 5.05
CA GLU A 136 31.71 -2.51 4.96
C GLU A 136 30.99 -1.38 5.69
N ALA A 137 29.67 -1.26 5.50
CA ALA A 137 28.85 -0.23 6.15
C ALA A 137 28.83 -0.44 7.67
N ILE A 138 28.69 -1.69 8.14
CA ILE A 138 28.74 -2.03 9.56
C ILE A 138 30.10 -1.66 10.15
N LYS A 139 31.23 -2.08 9.52
CA LYS A 139 32.60 -1.75 9.99
C LYS A 139 32.83 -0.25 10.06
N GLN A 140 32.46 0.50 9.02
CA GLN A 140 32.57 1.96 8.99
C GLN A 140 31.72 2.63 10.06
N GLY A 141 30.50 2.14 10.26
CA GLY A 141 29.59 2.63 11.28
C GLY A 141 30.15 2.45 12.69
N PHE A 142 30.73 1.29 13.01
CA PHE A 142 31.39 1.05 14.28
C PHE A 142 32.65 1.88 14.47
N ALA A 143 33.37 2.22 13.41
CA ALA A 143 34.53 3.13 13.46
C ALA A 143 34.11 4.60 13.69
N SER A 144 32.82 4.95 13.47
CA SER A 144 32.30 6.31 13.55
C SER A 144 31.06 6.44 14.45
N LEU A 145 31.02 5.69 15.55
CA LEU A 145 29.92 5.75 16.53
C LEU A 145 29.72 7.17 17.05
N LYS A 146 28.44 7.57 17.16
CA LYS A 146 28.04 8.90 17.63
C LYS A 146 27.47 8.83 19.03
N ASP A 147 27.41 9.99 19.71
CA ASP A 147 26.73 10.07 20.98
C ASP A 147 25.23 9.99 20.82
N GLN A 148 24.56 9.21 21.67
CA GLN A 148 23.13 9.04 21.66
C GLN A 148 22.36 10.39 21.78
N GLN A 149 22.94 11.37 22.50
CA GLN A 149 22.34 12.69 22.69
C GLN A 149 22.16 13.47 21.39
N GLN A 150 22.96 13.23 20.36
CA GLN A 150 22.80 13.88 19.05
C GLN A 150 21.48 13.51 18.38
N TYR A 151 20.84 12.42 18.79
CA TYR A 151 19.57 11.92 18.27
C TYR A 151 18.38 12.22 19.19
N GLU A 152 18.56 13.08 20.20
CA GLU A 152 17.48 13.50 21.09
C GLU A 152 16.32 14.16 20.33
N PRO A 153 16.54 15.10 19.37
CA PRO A 153 15.46 15.71 18.61
C PRO A 153 14.68 14.68 17.77
N LEU A 154 15.36 13.69 17.19
CA LEU A 154 14.73 12.61 16.45
C LEU A 154 13.83 11.75 17.36
N TYR A 155 14.33 11.41 18.56
CA TYR A 155 13.54 10.70 19.58
C TYR A 155 12.31 11.50 20.01
N LEU A 156 12.47 12.81 20.28
CA LEU A 156 11.35 13.69 20.67
C LEU A 156 10.29 13.79 19.57
N ALA A 157 10.69 13.82 18.31
CA ALA A 157 9.74 13.79 17.19
C ALA A 157 8.95 12.46 17.15
N GLY A 158 9.64 11.31 17.28
CA GLY A 158 9.00 10.00 17.35
C GLY A 158 8.07 9.84 18.56
N LEU A 159 8.50 10.28 19.74
CA LEU A 159 7.70 10.27 20.97
C LEU A 159 6.46 11.18 20.85
N SER A 160 6.62 12.39 20.31
CA SER A 160 5.53 13.32 20.09
C SER A 160 4.46 12.77 19.16
N ARG A 161 4.88 12.07 18.09
CA ARG A 161 3.99 11.34 17.19
C ARG A 161 3.19 10.28 17.95
N ALA A 162 3.87 9.43 18.71
CA ALA A 162 3.24 8.35 19.46
C ALA A 162 2.22 8.87 20.48
N ILE A 163 2.57 9.90 21.24
CA ILE A 163 1.69 10.57 22.20
C ILE A 163 0.48 11.20 21.49
N GLY A 164 0.71 11.88 20.37
CA GLY A 164 -0.36 12.50 19.59
C GLY A 164 -1.36 11.48 19.05
N ASP A 165 -0.87 10.41 18.45
CA ASP A 165 -1.72 9.32 17.91
C ASP A 165 -2.49 8.62 19.06
N TRP A 166 -1.89 8.48 20.26
CA TRP A 166 -2.58 7.98 21.45
C TRP A 166 -3.68 8.94 21.92
N LEU A 167 -3.36 10.24 22.08
CA LEU A 167 -4.32 11.26 22.52
C LEU A 167 -5.53 11.31 21.61
N LEU A 168 -5.30 11.43 20.31
CA LEU A 168 -6.37 11.51 19.32
C LEU A 168 -7.15 10.19 19.25
N GLY A 169 -6.44 9.07 19.09
CA GLY A 169 -7.06 7.76 18.91
C GLY A 169 -7.93 7.33 20.09
N MET A 170 -7.42 7.47 21.31
CA MET A 170 -8.14 7.07 22.52
C MET A 170 -9.35 7.96 22.81
N ASN A 171 -9.17 9.28 22.73
CA ASN A 171 -10.24 10.22 23.04
C ASN A 171 -11.32 10.25 21.96
N ALA A 172 -10.94 10.46 20.70
CA ALA A 172 -11.93 10.55 19.61
C ALA A 172 -12.65 9.23 19.39
N THR A 173 -11.98 8.07 19.43
CA THR A 173 -12.65 6.79 19.29
C THR A 173 -13.69 6.55 20.37
N ARG A 174 -13.37 6.80 21.65
CA ARG A 174 -14.34 6.64 22.73
C ARG A 174 -15.50 7.64 22.63
N LEU A 175 -15.19 8.89 22.34
CA LEU A 175 -16.15 9.98 22.19
C LEU A 175 -17.20 9.66 21.12
N TYR A 176 -16.74 9.39 19.89
CA TYR A 176 -17.63 9.09 18.77
C TYR A 176 -18.40 7.78 18.98
N THR A 177 -17.75 6.76 19.54
CA THR A 177 -18.41 5.47 19.87
C THR A 177 -19.55 5.66 20.88
N LEU A 178 -19.31 6.42 21.97
CA LEU A 178 -20.32 6.64 23.02
C LEU A 178 -21.43 7.57 22.56
N LYS A 179 -21.09 8.58 21.76
CA LYS A 179 -22.06 9.60 21.30
C LYS A 179 -22.93 9.09 20.16
N TYR A 180 -22.34 8.40 19.17
CA TYR A 180 -23.02 8.06 17.92
C TYR A 180 -23.08 6.55 17.62
N GLY A 181 -22.32 5.72 18.35
CA GLY A 181 -22.31 4.28 18.16
C GLY A 181 -23.56 3.60 18.71
N GLN A 182 -23.85 2.41 18.18
CA GLN A 182 -24.93 1.53 18.62
C GLN A 182 -24.41 0.10 18.82
N ASN A 183 -25.09 -0.70 19.62
CA ASN A 183 -24.86 -2.14 19.81
C ASN A 183 -23.37 -2.52 20.03
N ARG A 184 -22.64 -1.72 20.82
CA ARG A 184 -21.21 -1.91 21.12
C ARG A 184 -20.29 -1.83 19.91
N GLN A 185 -20.75 -1.28 18.77
CA GLN A 185 -19.89 -1.04 17.60
C GLN A 185 -18.91 0.08 17.91
N VAL A 186 -17.61 -0.20 17.82
CA VAL A 186 -16.57 0.79 18.01
C VAL A 186 -16.41 1.65 16.75
N LEU A 187 -16.57 2.96 16.90
CA LEU A 187 -16.33 3.96 15.85
C LEU A 187 -14.89 4.50 16.00
N SER A 188 -13.94 3.80 15.38
CA SER A 188 -12.53 4.17 15.49
C SER A 188 -12.23 5.42 14.65
N ILE A 189 -11.59 6.38 15.30
CA ILE A 189 -11.10 7.65 14.72
C ILE A 189 -9.58 7.67 14.83
N GLY A 190 -8.91 8.11 13.77
CA GLY A 190 -7.46 8.22 13.78
C GLY A 190 -6.94 9.14 12.68
N ARG A 191 -5.79 9.76 12.91
CA ARG A 191 -5.18 10.76 12.06
C ARG A 191 -4.98 10.32 10.60
N VAL A 192 -4.74 9.04 10.35
CA VAL A 192 -4.56 8.47 9.01
C VAL A 192 -5.78 7.69 8.56
N GLN A 193 -6.37 6.90 9.46
CA GLN A 193 -7.53 6.05 9.16
C GLN A 193 -8.73 6.86 8.69
N THR A 194 -9.05 7.95 9.38
CA THR A 194 -10.24 8.76 9.09
C THR A 194 -10.14 9.49 7.75
N PRO A 195 -9.04 10.19 7.40
CA PRO A 195 -8.90 10.76 6.07
C PRO A 195 -8.85 9.70 4.95
N THR A 196 -8.29 8.52 5.21
CA THR A 196 -8.33 7.42 4.23
C THR A 196 -9.77 6.96 3.95
N LEU A 197 -10.60 6.85 4.99
CA LEU A 197 -12.04 6.59 4.82
C LEU A 197 -12.73 7.74 4.07
N ALA A 198 -12.41 8.98 4.41
CA ALA A 198 -13.00 10.16 3.77
C ALA A 198 -12.71 10.21 2.26
N LEU A 199 -11.51 9.81 1.81
CA LEU A 199 -11.20 9.68 0.37
C LEU A 199 -12.19 8.74 -0.34
N ILE A 200 -12.50 7.59 0.27
CA ILE A 200 -13.41 6.60 -0.32
C ILE A 200 -14.86 7.13 -0.31
N VAL A 201 -15.29 7.71 0.82
CA VAL A 201 -16.65 8.26 0.99
C VAL A 201 -16.88 9.42 0.02
N ASN A 202 -15.94 10.35 -0.10
CA ASN A 202 -16.06 11.48 -1.01
C ASN A 202 -16.13 11.01 -2.47
N ARG A 203 -15.29 10.04 -2.85
CA ARG A 203 -15.34 9.42 -4.19
C ARG A 203 -16.70 8.75 -4.45
N GLN A 204 -17.26 8.06 -3.46
CA GLN A 204 -18.59 7.47 -3.55
C GLN A 204 -19.65 8.56 -3.80
N LYS A 205 -19.62 9.65 -3.03
CA LYS A 205 -20.53 10.77 -3.19
C LYS A 205 -20.40 11.46 -4.56
N GLU A 206 -19.17 11.62 -5.06
CA GLU A 206 -18.92 12.11 -6.41
C GLU A 206 -19.60 11.23 -7.47
N ILE A 207 -19.48 9.91 -7.33
CA ILE A 207 -20.08 8.94 -8.26
C ILE A 207 -21.61 8.95 -8.16
N ASP A 208 -22.15 8.93 -6.93
CA ASP A 208 -23.60 8.85 -6.68
C ASP A 208 -24.34 10.13 -7.12
N ASN A 209 -23.69 11.29 -7.00
CA ASN A 209 -24.23 12.58 -7.40
C ASN A 209 -23.89 12.99 -8.83
N PHE A 210 -23.12 12.16 -9.55
CA PHE A 210 -22.67 12.49 -10.90
C PHE A 210 -23.85 12.51 -11.88
N LYS A 211 -23.93 13.60 -12.65
CA LYS A 211 -24.90 13.77 -13.74
C LYS A 211 -24.12 13.74 -15.06
N PRO A 212 -24.38 12.75 -15.93
CA PRO A 212 -23.77 12.73 -17.24
C PRO A 212 -24.20 13.93 -18.08
N GLU A 213 -23.24 14.62 -18.67
CA GLU A 213 -23.46 15.71 -19.59
C GLU A 213 -23.02 15.28 -21.00
N PRO A 214 -23.85 15.50 -22.02
CA PRO A 214 -23.49 15.20 -23.40
C PRO A 214 -22.42 16.17 -23.90
N TYR A 215 -21.56 15.68 -24.76
CA TYR A 215 -20.60 16.49 -25.54
C TYR A 215 -20.32 15.81 -26.86
N TRP A 216 -19.90 16.60 -27.87
CA TRP A 216 -19.66 16.09 -29.21
C TRP A 216 -18.17 16.18 -29.56
N VAL A 217 -17.67 15.15 -30.20
CA VAL A 217 -16.26 15.08 -30.66
C VAL A 217 -16.27 14.95 -32.18
N LEU A 218 -15.66 15.94 -32.83
CA LEU A 218 -15.44 15.92 -34.27
C LEU A 218 -14.12 15.19 -34.56
N ALA A 219 -14.21 14.17 -35.39
CA ALA A 219 -13.08 13.41 -35.87
C ALA A 219 -13.21 13.17 -37.37
N THR A 220 -12.13 12.76 -38.01
CA THR A 220 -12.17 12.34 -39.39
C THR A 220 -11.20 11.22 -39.66
N ILE A 221 -11.53 10.37 -40.62
CA ILE A 221 -10.64 9.30 -41.09
C ILE A 221 -10.01 9.74 -42.40
N TYR A 222 -8.69 9.77 -42.42
CA TYR A 222 -7.89 10.06 -43.62
C TYR A 222 -6.80 8.99 -43.77
N ARG A 223 -6.77 8.30 -44.92
CA ARG A 223 -5.88 7.18 -45.18
C ARG A 223 -5.89 6.11 -44.06
N ASP A 224 -7.11 5.69 -43.66
CA ASP A 224 -7.37 4.71 -42.58
C ASP A 224 -6.85 5.12 -41.19
N VAL A 225 -6.49 6.39 -41.01
CA VAL A 225 -6.07 6.92 -39.72
C VAL A 225 -7.09 7.93 -39.21
N GLN A 226 -7.47 7.78 -37.94
CA GLN A 226 -8.37 8.72 -37.29
C GLN A 226 -7.61 9.97 -36.82
N PHE A 227 -8.12 11.12 -37.19
CA PHE A 227 -7.69 12.44 -36.75
C PHE A 227 -8.81 13.06 -35.91
N THR A 228 -8.47 13.66 -34.78
CA THR A 228 -9.43 14.34 -33.88
C THR A 228 -9.23 15.84 -34.00
N ALA A 229 -10.32 16.60 -34.03
CA ALA A 229 -10.28 18.05 -34.09
C ALA A 229 -9.54 18.63 -32.88
N THR A 230 -8.68 19.62 -33.09
CA THR A 230 -7.89 20.25 -32.02
C THR A 230 -8.70 21.23 -31.17
N SER A 231 -9.90 21.64 -31.64
CA SER A 231 -10.85 22.47 -30.89
C SER A 231 -11.36 21.75 -29.60
N GLY A 232 -11.16 20.43 -29.51
CA GLY A 232 -11.58 19.66 -28.35
C GLY A 232 -13.04 19.20 -28.41
N LYS A 233 -13.76 19.38 -27.29
CA LYS A 233 -15.16 18.96 -27.14
C LYS A 233 -16.09 20.13 -27.47
N PHE A 234 -17.15 19.88 -28.24
CA PHE A 234 -18.25 20.81 -28.36
C PHE A 234 -19.27 20.54 -27.26
N LEU A 235 -19.76 21.59 -26.60
CA LEU A 235 -20.71 21.46 -25.49
C LEU A 235 -22.16 21.55 -25.97
N SER A 236 -22.39 22.03 -27.21
CA SER A 236 -23.70 21.99 -27.85
C SER A 236 -23.64 21.16 -29.14
N ARG A 237 -24.76 20.55 -29.48
CA ARG A 237 -24.92 19.79 -30.72
C ARG A 237 -24.82 20.68 -31.95
N GLU A 238 -25.40 21.86 -31.87
CA GLU A 238 -25.43 22.86 -32.93
C GLU A 238 -24.03 23.30 -33.35
N GLU A 239 -23.13 23.58 -32.37
CA GLU A 239 -21.72 23.91 -32.65
C GLU A 239 -21.00 22.76 -33.33
N GLY A 240 -21.23 21.53 -32.89
CA GLY A 240 -20.65 20.33 -33.48
C GLY A 240 -21.13 20.11 -34.93
N GLU A 241 -22.42 20.26 -35.17
CA GLU A 241 -23.03 20.12 -36.51
C GLU A 241 -22.58 21.22 -37.46
N GLN A 242 -22.40 22.47 -37.00
CA GLN A 242 -21.83 23.54 -37.80
C GLN A 242 -20.38 23.25 -38.23
N ALA A 243 -19.57 22.79 -37.26
CA ALA A 243 -18.19 22.39 -37.54
C ALA A 243 -18.14 21.19 -38.50
N PHE A 244 -19.02 20.23 -38.37
CA PHE A 244 -19.15 19.09 -39.27
C PHE A 244 -19.51 19.53 -40.69
N ALA A 245 -20.54 20.36 -40.84
CA ALA A 245 -20.99 20.88 -42.11
C ALA A 245 -19.93 21.70 -42.82
N THR A 246 -19.07 22.39 -42.07
CA THR A 246 -17.93 23.17 -42.62
C THR A 246 -16.92 22.29 -43.35
N ILE A 247 -16.70 21.06 -42.89
CA ILE A 247 -15.67 20.15 -43.43
C ILE A 247 -16.22 19.10 -44.39
N GLU A 248 -17.53 18.89 -44.42
CA GLU A 248 -18.15 17.86 -45.26
C GLU A 248 -17.91 18.10 -46.72
N GLY A 249 -17.44 17.09 -47.46
CA GLY A 249 -17.18 17.14 -48.88
C GLY A 249 -15.93 17.94 -49.29
N LYS A 250 -15.19 18.55 -48.35
CA LYS A 250 -13.94 19.27 -48.61
C LYS A 250 -12.71 18.39 -48.42
N PRO A 251 -11.61 18.59 -49.14
CA PRO A 251 -10.42 17.76 -48.97
C PRO A 251 -9.67 18.12 -47.68
N MET A 252 -9.16 17.10 -46.97
CA MET A 252 -8.20 17.28 -45.87
C MET A 252 -6.82 17.57 -46.46
N GLN A 253 -6.12 18.52 -45.88
CA GLN A 253 -4.73 18.86 -46.22
C GLN A 253 -3.83 18.63 -44.99
N ILE A 254 -2.71 17.95 -45.19
CA ILE A 254 -1.70 17.77 -44.13
C ILE A 254 -0.84 19.02 -44.01
N THR A 255 -0.92 19.68 -42.86
CA THR A 255 -0.22 20.94 -42.60
C THR A 255 1.15 20.74 -41.93
N SER A 256 1.28 19.69 -41.13
CA SER A 256 2.54 19.42 -40.40
C SER A 256 2.73 17.94 -40.11
N VAL A 257 3.96 17.47 -40.26
CA VAL A 257 4.41 16.14 -39.86
C VAL A 257 5.66 16.31 -39.02
N GLN A 258 5.60 15.96 -37.74
CA GLN A 258 6.71 16.06 -36.80
C GLN A 258 7.04 14.68 -36.23
N LYS A 259 8.29 14.23 -36.36
CA LYS A 259 8.80 13.01 -35.77
C LYS A 259 9.82 13.38 -34.70
N LYS A 260 9.49 13.06 -33.41
CA LYS A 260 10.39 13.28 -32.26
C LYS A 260 10.86 11.93 -31.74
N LYS A 261 12.18 11.78 -31.58
CA LYS A 261 12.78 10.66 -30.91
C LYS A 261 12.75 10.91 -29.40
N GLY A 262 12.47 9.86 -28.63
CA GLY A 262 12.47 9.88 -27.17
C GLY A 262 13.10 8.62 -26.60
N THR A 263 13.43 8.67 -25.33
CA THR A 263 13.91 7.53 -24.54
C THR A 263 13.03 7.36 -23.33
N GLU A 264 12.82 6.13 -22.92
CA GLU A 264 12.07 5.73 -21.74
C GLU A 264 12.95 4.85 -20.89
N ALA A 265 13.35 5.36 -19.72
CA ALA A 265 14.17 4.61 -18.77
C ALA A 265 13.39 3.43 -18.17
N PRO A 266 14.08 2.40 -17.67
CA PRO A 266 13.45 1.36 -16.87
C PRO A 266 12.69 1.95 -15.69
N PRO A 267 11.59 1.30 -15.25
CA PRO A 267 10.87 1.74 -14.07
C PRO A 267 11.78 1.62 -12.83
N PHE A 268 11.54 2.49 -11.83
CA PHE A 268 12.27 2.45 -10.57
C PHE A 268 12.12 1.09 -9.87
N LEU A 269 13.06 0.75 -9.00
CA LEU A 269 12.95 -0.40 -8.11
C LEU A 269 11.72 -0.29 -7.23
N TYR A 270 11.37 -1.36 -6.51
CA TYR A 270 10.22 -1.36 -5.65
C TYR A 270 10.52 -0.81 -4.26
N ASP A 271 9.68 0.11 -3.81
CA ASP A 271 9.30 0.29 -2.41
C ASP A 271 8.09 -0.61 -2.10
N LEU A 272 7.66 -0.65 -0.83
CA LEU A 272 6.52 -1.49 -0.45
C LEU A 272 5.23 -1.07 -1.17
N THR A 273 4.96 0.23 -1.28
CA THR A 273 3.73 0.75 -1.89
C THR A 273 3.62 0.39 -3.37
N SER A 274 4.68 0.62 -4.14
CA SER A 274 4.69 0.30 -5.57
C SER A 274 4.58 -1.20 -5.83
N LEU A 275 5.19 -2.04 -4.97
CA LEU A 275 5.02 -3.48 -5.03
C LEU A 275 3.56 -3.91 -4.75
N GLN A 276 2.94 -3.35 -3.71
CA GLN A 276 1.53 -3.62 -3.40
C GLN A 276 0.60 -3.19 -4.54
N VAL A 277 0.86 -2.04 -5.14
CA VAL A 277 0.10 -1.53 -6.31
C VAL A 277 0.19 -2.50 -7.50
N ASP A 278 1.40 -2.95 -7.84
CA ASP A 278 1.60 -3.86 -8.98
C ASP A 278 1.04 -5.25 -8.71
N CYS A 279 1.16 -5.77 -7.48
CA CYS A 279 0.54 -7.03 -7.06
C CYS A 279 -1.00 -6.96 -7.11
N ASN A 280 -1.59 -5.85 -6.67
CA ASN A 280 -3.05 -5.67 -6.74
C ASN A 280 -3.54 -5.57 -8.19
N ARG A 281 -2.85 -4.80 -9.05
CA ARG A 281 -3.21 -4.65 -10.46
C ARG A 281 -3.11 -5.96 -11.24
N LYS A 282 -1.99 -6.67 -11.10
CA LYS A 282 -1.69 -7.88 -11.89
C LYS A 282 -2.36 -9.14 -11.36
N PHE A 283 -2.42 -9.29 -10.04
CA PHE A 283 -2.85 -10.54 -9.42
C PHE A 283 -4.09 -10.39 -8.53
N GLY A 284 -4.55 -9.17 -8.28
CA GLY A 284 -5.68 -8.89 -7.38
C GLY A 284 -5.35 -9.14 -5.90
N TYR A 285 -4.06 -9.18 -5.52
CA TYR A 285 -3.66 -9.35 -4.12
C TYR A 285 -3.98 -8.09 -3.32
N SER A 286 -4.40 -8.26 -2.07
CA SER A 286 -4.57 -7.14 -1.17
C SER A 286 -3.21 -6.56 -0.74
N ALA A 287 -3.22 -5.36 -0.18
CA ALA A 287 -2.03 -4.76 0.38
C ALA A 287 -1.46 -5.61 1.54
N GLU A 288 -2.34 -6.19 2.38
CA GLU A 288 -1.95 -7.08 3.47
C GLU A 288 -1.40 -8.42 2.95
N ASP A 289 -2.06 -9.05 1.96
CA ASP A 289 -1.55 -10.27 1.31
C ASP A 289 -0.13 -10.05 0.77
N THR A 290 0.08 -8.94 0.05
CA THR A 290 1.38 -8.62 -0.54
C THR A 290 2.43 -8.42 0.55
N LEU A 291 2.08 -7.71 1.63
CA LEU A 291 2.99 -7.51 2.76
C LEU A 291 3.38 -8.84 3.42
N ASN A 292 2.43 -9.73 3.63
CA ASN A 292 2.69 -11.05 4.22
C ASN A 292 3.57 -11.91 3.33
N LEU A 293 3.32 -11.92 2.01
CA LEU A 293 4.12 -12.66 1.04
C LEU A 293 5.57 -12.16 0.98
N ILE A 294 5.77 -10.84 0.89
CA ILE A 294 7.12 -10.28 0.84
C ILE A 294 7.86 -10.44 2.17
N GLN A 295 7.14 -10.39 3.31
CA GLN A 295 7.70 -10.66 4.62
C GLN A 295 8.24 -12.10 4.70
N THR A 296 7.48 -13.08 4.18
CA THR A 296 7.92 -14.48 4.09
C THR A 296 9.16 -14.63 3.21
N LEU A 297 9.21 -13.95 2.06
CA LEU A 297 10.38 -13.97 1.17
C LEU A 297 11.63 -13.37 1.85
N TYR A 298 11.45 -12.29 2.62
CA TYR A 298 12.51 -11.68 3.41
C TYR A 298 13.02 -12.62 4.51
N GLU A 299 12.15 -13.24 5.28
CA GLU A 299 12.51 -14.18 6.35
C GLU A 299 13.26 -15.41 5.81
N ARG A 300 12.94 -15.84 4.59
CA ARG A 300 13.65 -16.87 3.84
C ARG A 300 14.94 -16.35 3.18
N LYS A 301 15.30 -15.10 3.39
CA LYS A 301 16.48 -14.42 2.83
C LYS A 301 16.53 -14.34 1.29
N PHE A 302 15.39 -14.39 0.62
CA PHE A 302 15.32 -14.26 -0.84
C PHE A 302 15.26 -12.81 -1.30
N THR A 303 14.71 -11.91 -0.47
CA THR A 303 14.64 -10.48 -0.74
C THR A 303 15.18 -9.66 0.43
N THR A 304 15.49 -8.39 0.17
CA THR A 304 15.85 -7.42 1.19
C THR A 304 14.62 -7.00 2.01
N TYR A 305 14.81 -6.18 3.04
CA TYR A 305 13.77 -5.77 3.96
C TYR A 305 12.57 -5.12 3.23
N PRO A 306 11.33 -5.54 3.50
CA PRO A 306 10.20 -5.17 2.68
C PRO A 306 9.52 -3.85 3.03
N ARG A 307 9.68 -3.34 4.28
CA ARG A 307 8.94 -2.16 4.75
C ARG A 307 9.70 -0.87 4.49
N VAL A 308 9.99 -0.62 3.22
CA VAL A 308 10.80 0.51 2.76
C VAL A 308 9.95 1.53 1.99
N ASP A 309 10.38 2.78 2.03
CA ASP A 309 9.73 3.94 1.39
C ASP A 309 10.55 4.51 0.23
N THR A 310 11.71 3.94 -0.06
CA THR A 310 12.58 4.37 -1.15
C THR A 310 12.67 3.35 -2.27
N GLN A 311 12.87 3.85 -3.48
CA GLN A 311 13.06 3.08 -4.72
C GLN A 311 14.53 3.11 -5.20
N TYR A 312 15.44 3.57 -4.31
CA TYR A 312 16.86 3.73 -4.61
C TYR A 312 17.71 2.74 -3.84
N LEU A 313 18.89 2.45 -4.37
CA LEU A 313 19.93 1.69 -3.71
C LEU A 313 21.03 2.66 -3.23
N SER A 314 21.66 2.34 -2.10
CA SER A 314 22.89 2.98 -1.70
C SER A 314 24.05 2.52 -2.61
N GLU A 315 25.06 3.36 -2.76
CA GLU A 315 26.15 3.11 -3.72
C GLU A 315 26.99 1.88 -3.39
N ASP A 316 27.07 1.47 -2.12
CA ASP A 316 27.76 0.28 -1.63
C ASP A 316 27.10 -1.04 -2.07
N ILE A 317 25.85 -1.00 -2.55
CA ILE A 317 25.17 -2.17 -3.14
C ILE A 317 25.67 -2.46 -4.57
N TYR A 318 26.14 -1.45 -5.30
CA TYR A 318 26.53 -1.63 -6.70
C TYR A 318 27.58 -2.74 -6.91
N PRO A 319 28.66 -2.86 -6.12
CA PRO A 319 29.64 -3.94 -6.27
C PRO A 319 29.06 -5.35 -6.05
N LYS A 320 27.94 -5.46 -5.33
CA LYS A 320 27.26 -6.74 -5.03
C LYS A 320 26.29 -7.17 -6.15
N CYS A 321 25.88 -6.25 -7.04
CA CYS A 321 24.91 -6.53 -8.08
C CYS A 321 25.31 -7.70 -9.01
N PRO A 322 26.56 -7.88 -9.44
CA PRO A 322 26.95 -9.05 -10.24
C PRO A 322 26.71 -10.37 -9.53
N GLN A 323 27.01 -10.42 -8.22
CA GLN A 323 26.76 -11.62 -7.40
C GLN A 323 25.26 -11.91 -7.25
N ILE A 324 24.44 -10.86 -7.03
CA ILE A 324 22.99 -10.99 -6.95
C ILE A 324 22.41 -11.55 -8.26
N LEU A 325 22.83 -11.01 -9.41
CA LEU A 325 22.41 -11.50 -10.73
C LEU A 325 22.84 -12.96 -10.97
N ASN A 326 24.06 -13.32 -10.54
CA ASN A 326 24.54 -14.70 -10.65
C ASN A 326 23.65 -15.66 -9.82
N GLY A 327 23.32 -15.32 -8.59
CA GLY A 327 22.40 -16.11 -7.75
C GLY A 327 21.00 -16.22 -8.36
N LEU A 328 20.48 -15.13 -8.95
CA LEU A 328 19.21 -15.18 -9.70
C LEU A 328 19.29 -16.12 -10.90
N SER A 329 20.41 -16.15 -11.63
CA SER A 329 20.58 -17.06 -12.79
C SER A 329 20.52 -18.54 -12.41
N GLN A 330 20.85 -18.88 -11.16
CA GLN A 330 20.80 -20.21 -10.59
C GLN A 330 19.43 -20.55 -9.98
N SER A 331 18.55 -19.57 -9.80
CA SER A 331 17.22 -19.77 -9.23
C SER A 331 16.33 -20.60 -10.14
N LYS A 332 15.60 -21.55 -9.57
CA LYS A 332 14.65 -22.41 -10.29
C LYS A 332 13.22 -22.09 -9.87
N ILE A 333 12.45 -21.63 -10.82
CA ILE A 333 11.02 -21.40 -10.71
C ILE A 333 10.32 -22.48 -11.53
N ASP A 334 9.42 -23.23 -10.92
CA ASP A 334 8.78 -24.42 -11.55
C ASP A 334 9.79 -25.35 -12.23
N SER A 335 10.94 -25.57 -11.57
CA SER A 335 12.08 -26.34 -12.10
C SER A 335 12.77 -25.73 -13.31
N GLN A 336 12.39 -24.51 -13.75
CA GLN A 336 12.98 -23.82 -14.89
C GLN A 336 13.88 -22.64 -14.45
N PRO A 337 15.02 -22.42 -15.11
CA PRO A 337 15.92 -21.29 -14.80
C PRO A 337 15.42 -19.99 -15.42
N LYS A 338 14.30 -19.48 -14.93
CA LYS A 338 13.54 -18.36 -15.50
C LYS A 338 14.36 -17.09 -15.77
N TYR A 339 15.29 -16.75 -14.91
CA TYR A 339 16.08 -15.52 -15.01
C TYR A 339 17.38 -15.67 -15.77
N LYS A 340 17.76 -16.91 -16.16
CA LYS A 340 19.05 -17.18 -16.81
C LYS A 340 19.16 -16.49 -18.17
N ALA A 341 18.14 -16.61 -19.02
CA ALA A 341 18.14 -16.00 -20.35
C ALA A 341 18.22 -14.47 -20.32
N PRO A 342 17.39 -13.74 -19.54
CA PRO A 342 17.53 -12.28 -19.38
C PRO A 342 18.91 -11.85 -18.90
N ILE A 343 19.49 -12.54 -17.92
CA ILE A 343 20.80 -12.20 -17.37
C ILE A 343 21.93 -12.44 -18.38
N HIS A 344 21.88 -13.54 -19.13
CA HIS A 344 22.82 -13.81 -20.23
C HIS A 344 22.71 -12.76 -21.34
N GLN A 345 21.50 -12.34 -21.68
CA GLN A 345 21.28 -11.27 -22.67
C GLN A 345 21.89 -9.94 -22.16
N LEU A 346 21.71 -9.61 -20.87
CA LEU A 346 22.32 -8.45 -20.28
C LEU A 346 23.86 -8.50 -20.36
N ALA A 347 24.48 -9.64 -20.07
CA ALA A 347 25.92 -9.82 -20.18
C ALA A 347 26.44 -9.66 -21.64
N ALA A 348 25.61 -10.01 -22.63
CA ALA A 348 25.93 -9.81 -24.04
C ALA A 348 25.84 -8.31 -24.46
N ILE A 349 24.91 -7.56 -23.83
CA ILE A 349 24.73 -6.12 -24.09
C ILE A 349 25.88 -5.28 -23.51
N SER A 350 26.31 -5.60 -22.30
CA SER A 350 27.33 -4.82 -21.60
C SER A 350 28.27 -5.70 -20.77
N LYS A 351 29.58 -5.46 -20.92
CA LYS A 351 30.62 -6.12 -20.09
C LYS A 351 30.60 -5.66 -18.65
N GLN A 352 30.14 -4.44 -18.38
CA GLN A 352 30.00 -3.85 -17.06
C GLN A 352 28.58 -3.36 -16.84
N LEU A 353 28.02 -3.64 -15.66
CA LEU A 353 26.68 -3.15 -15.31
C LEU A 353 26.62 -1.62 -15.32
N PRO A 354 25.59 -1.01 -15.91
CA PRO A 354 25.44 0.44 -15.86
C PRO A 354 25.17 0.92 -14.44
N LYS A 355 25.89 1.95 -13.98
CA LYS A 355 25.70 2.62 -12.69
C LYS A 355 24.93 3.93 -12.92
N SER A 356 23.61 3.88 -12.82
CA SER A 356 22.75 5.06 -13.01
C SER A 356 22.42 5.72 -11.67
N LYS A 357 22.48 7.07 -11.60
CA LYS A 357 21.98 7.85 -10.45
C LYS A 357 20.45 7.70 -10.23
N LYS A 358 19.70 7.21 -11.22
CA LYS A 358 18.29 6.86 -11.05
C LYS A 358 18.07 5.60 -10.23
N VAL A 359 19.13 4.80 -10.00
CA VAL A 359 19.10 3.56 -9.24
C VAL A 359 19.95 3.68 -7.99
N PHE A 360 21.18 4.19 -8.12
CA PHE A 360 22.16 4.29 -7.04
C PHE A 360 22.32 5.75 -6.60
N ASP A 361 21.66 6.10 -5.51
CA ASP A 361 21.69 7.42 -4.91
C ASP A 361 21.51 7.31 -3.39
N SER A 362 22.64 7.27 -2.66
CA SER A 362 22.65 7.13 -1.19
C SER A 362 21.92 8.28 -0.49
N SER A 363 21.79 9.47 -1.09
CA SER A 363 21.09 10.60 -0.49
C SER A 363 19.57 10.42 -0.43
N LYS A 364 19.03 9.46 -1.19
CA LYS A 364 17.61 9.11 -1.26
C LYS A 364 17.28 7.80 -0.56
N VAL A 365 18.25 7.20 0.11
CA VAL A 365 18.05 6.04 0.97
C VAL A 365 17.91 6.54 2.40
N THR A 366 16.78 6.22 3.03
CA THR A 366 16.46 6.55 4.41
C THR A 366 16.97 5.46 5.35
N ASP A 367 16.09 4.70 5.96
CA ASP A 367 16.42 3.63 6.90
C ASP A 367 16.93 2.38 6.19
N HIS A 368 16.37 2.08 5.02
CA HIS A 368 16.69 0.92 4.18
C HIS A 368 16.60 1.30 2.70
N HIS A 369 17.36 0.59 1.85
CA HIS A 369 17.27 0.74 0.40
C HIS A 369 16.07 -0.02 -0.19
N ALA A 370 15.79 0.17 -1.48
CA ALA A 370 14.73 -0.48 -2.24
C ALA A 370 14.70 -2.02 -2.09
N ILE A 371 13.54 -2.62 -2.32
CA ILE A 371 13.35 -4.07 -2.29
C ILE A 371 14.02 -4.69 -3.52
N ILE A 372 15.02 -5.55 -3.28
CA ILE A 372 15.74 -6.29 -4.31
C ILE A 372 15.93 -7.75 -3.90
N PRO A 373 16.26 -8.66 -4.84
CA PRO A 373 16.72 -10.00 -4.50
C PRO A 373 18.07 -9.94 -3.74
N THR A 374 18.34 -10.91 -2.88
CA THR A 374 19.61 -11.01 -2.14
C THR A 374 20.70 -11.74 -2.90
N GLY A 375 20.35 -12.47 -3.97
CA GLY A 375 21.25 -13.36 -4.69
C GLY A 375 21.29 -14.79 -4.13
N VAL A 376 20.52 -15.09 -3.10
CA VAL A 376 20.30 -16.49 -2.66
C VAL A 376 19.44 -17.17 -3.73
N PRO A 377 19.90 -18.32 -4.29
CA PRO A 377 19.11 -19.06 -5.28
C PRO A 377 17.77 -19.51 -4.72
N VAL A 378 16.71 -19.19 -5.43
CA VAL A 378 15.32 -19.42 -4.98
C VAL A 378 14.83 -20.78 -5.43
N MET A 379 14.21 -21.53 -4.49
CA MET A 379 13.55 -22.81 -4.72
C MET A 379 12.33 -22.96 -3.80
N GLY A 380 11.33 -23.74 -4.25
CA GLY A 380 10.20 -24.12 -3.39
C GLY A 380 9.31 -22.97 -2.95
N LEU A 381 9.01 -22.03 -3.85
CA LEU A 381 8.03 -20.98 -3.65
C LEU A 381 6.63 -21.50 -3.98
N THR A 382 5.64 -21.04 -3.22
CA THR A 382 4.25 -21.14 -3.63
C THR A 382 4.00 -20.21 -4.83
N GLN A 383 2.96 -20.46 -5.63
CA GLN A 383 2.62 -19.62 -6.79
C GLN A 383 2.45 -18.14 -6.43
N ARG A 384 1.90 -17.84 -5.26
CA ARG A 384 1.72 -16.46 -4.80
C ARG A 384 3.05 -15.80 -4.44
N GLU A 385 3.92 -16.49 -3.71
CA GLU A 385 5.27 -16.02 -3.41
C GLU A 385 6.10 -15.81 -4.67
N GLN A 386 5.97 -16.75 -5.63
CA GLN A 386 6.63 -16.68 -6.92
C GLN A 386 6.22 -15.44 -7.72
N ASN A 387 4.92 -15.16 -7.78
CA ASN A 387 4.40 -13.97 -8.47
C ASN A 387 5.02 -12.67 -7.89
N VAL A 388 5.12 -12.57 -6.58
CA VAL A 388 5.74 -11.40 -5.91
C VAL A 388 7.24 -11.35 -6.18
N PHE A 389 7.94 -12.49 -6.04
CA PHE A 389 9.37 -12.56 -6.29
C PHE A 389 9.72 -12.24 -7.75
N ASP A 390 8.93 -12.71 -8.70
CA ASP A 390 9.10 -12.42 -10.13
C ASP A 390 9.04 -10.93 -10.44
N LEU A 391 8.09 -10.20 -9.85
CA LEU A 391 8.02 -8.76 -10.02
C LEU A 391 9.32 -8.08 -9.56
N ILE A 392 9.84 -8.48 -8.39
CA ILE A 392 11.05 -7.91 -7.79
C ILE A 392 12.28 -8.26 -8.64
N ALA A 393 12.44 -9.53 -9.00
CA ALA A 393 13.58 -10.01 -9.77
C ALA A 393 13.64 -9.38 -11.17
N MET A 394 12.52 -9.36 -11.89
CA MET A 394 12.44 -8.76 -13.23
C MET A 394 12.68 -7.25 -13.17
N ARG A 395 12.17 -6.56 -12.14
CA ARG A 395 12.41 -5.14 -11.92
C ARG A 395 13.90 -4.86 -11.66
N PHE A 396 14.55 -5.67 -10.82
CA PHE A 396 15.99 -5.58 -10.55
C PHE A 396 16.84 -5.83 -11.79
N ILE A 397 16.49 -6.81 -12.62
CA ILE A 397 17.19 -7.08 -13.88
C ILE A 397 17.00 -5.89 -14.84
N SER A 398 15.78 -5.35 -14.93
CA SER A 398 15.43 -4.32 -15.91
C SER A 398 16.21 -3.01 -15.75
N VAL A 399 16.61 -2.63 -14.52
CA VAL A 399 17.36 -1.38 -14.29
C VAL A 399 18.77 -1.38 -14.85
N PHE A 400 19.27 -2.53 -15.26
CA PHE A 400 20.56 -2.67 -15.94
C PHE A 400 20.44 -2.77 -17.47
N TYR A 401 19.22 -2.82 -18.01
CA TYR A 401 18.97 -2.82 -19.44
C TYR A 401 19.03 -1.39 -20.01
N PRO A 402 19.32 -1.25 -21.32
CA PRO A 402 19.24 0.05 -22.01
C PRO A 402 17.83 0.64 -21.94
N ASP A 403 17.77 1.95 -22.03
CA ASP A 403 16.51 2.68 -22.21
C ASP A 403 15.76 2.18 -23.47
N CYS A 404 14.45 2.12 -23.42
CA CYS A 404 13.61 1.95 -24.60
C CYS A 404 13.68 3.21 -25.44
N LYS A 405 14.07 3.09 -26.71
CA LYS A 405 14.06 4.19 -27.66
C LYS A 405 12.81 4.11 -28.53
N PHE A 406 12.13 5.21 -28.66
CA PHE A 406 10.92 5.32 -29.47
C PHE A 406 10.90 6.60 -30.30
N ALA A 407 10.04 6.63 -31.31
CA ALA A 407 9.73 7.82 -32.05
C ALA A 407 8.23 8.10 -31.97
N THR A 408 7.85 9.32 -31.63
CA THR A 408 6.48 9.80 -31.71
C THR A 408 6.32 10.62 -32.99
N THR A 409 5.43 10.18 -33.86
CA THR A 409 5.04 10.93 -35.05
C THR A 409 3.73 11.63 -34.76
N THR A 410 3.72 12.96 -34.81
CA THR A 410 2.54 13.80 -34.71
C THR A 410 2.23 14.36 -36.07
N VAL A 411 1.02 14.17 -36.55
CA VAL A 411 0.52 14.68 -37.84
C VAL A 411 -0.60 15.65 -37.55
N GLN A 412 -0.51 16.83 -38.14
CA GLN A 412 -1.57 17.83 -38.16
C GLN A 412 -2.10 17.98 -39.55
N GLY A 413 -3.39 18.12 -39.67
CA GLY A 413 -4.07 18.41 -40.92
C GLY A 413 -5.16 19.46 -40.69
N GLU A 414 -5.70 19.98 -41.75
CA GLU A 414 -6.74 21.01 -41.74
C GLU A 414 -7.75 20.73 -42.82
N VAL A 415 -9.01 21.03 -42.52
CA VAL A 415 -10.11 21.06 -43.49
C VAL A 415 -10.85 22.36 -43.27
N ASP A 416 -10.77 23.26 -44.22
CA ASP A 416 -11.49 24.56 -44.24
C ASP A 416 -11.39 25.33 -42.89
N GLY A 417 -10.17 25.52 -42.37
CA GLY A 417 -9.89 26.25 -41.14
C GLY A 417 -10.03 25.44 -39.87
N ILE A 418 -10.56 24.21 -39.93
CA ILE A 418 -10.66 23.31 -38.75
C ILE A 418 -9.42 22.41 -38.71
N ALA A 419 -8.64 22.56 -37.65
CA ALA A 419 -7.41 21.79 -37.46
C ALA A 419 -7.68 20.42 -36.79
N PHE A 420 -7.01 19.41 -37.31
CA PHE A 420 -7.06 18.03 -36.83
C PHE A 420 -5.67 17.52 -36.45
N LYS A 421 -5.61 16.58 -35.53
CA LYS A 421 -4.37 15.99 -35.04
C LYS A 421 -4.49 14.48 -34.84
N THR A 422 -3.43 13.77 -35.17
CA THR A 422 -3.22 12.38 -34.76
C THR A 422 -1.78 12.19 -34.32
N SER A 423 -1.53 11.14 -33.52
CA SER A 423 -0.18 10.79 -33.05
C SER A 423 -0.01 9.29 -33.03
N GLY A 424 1.15 8.80 -33.41
CA GLY A 424 1.53 7.40 -33.33
C GLY A 424 2.89 7.25 -32.64
N LYS A 425 3.10 6.12 -31.96
CA LYS A 425 4.36 5.77 -31.28
C LYS A 425 4.96 4.51 -31.91
N GLU A 426 6.19 4.62 -32.35
CA GLU A 426 6.99 3.53 -32.94
C GLU A 426 8.11 3.19 -31.95
N ILE A 427 8.23 1.92 -31.54
CA ILE A 427 9.36 1.45 -30.74
C ILE A 427 10.52 1.15 -31.69
N LEU A 428 11.61 1.90 -31.55
CA LEU A 428 12.82 1.76 -32.37
C LEU A 428 13.74 0.67 -31.80
N GLU A 429 13.99 0.74 -30.49
CA GLU A 429 14.79 -0.22 -29.74
C GLU A 429 14.04 -0.50 -28.42
N PRO A 430 13.55 -1.72 -28.19
CA PRO A 430 12.72 -2.01 -27.04
C PRO A 430 13.45 -1.91 -25.71
N GLY A 431 14.79 -2.11 -25.69
CA GLY A 431 15.57 -2.01 -24.45
C GLY A 431 15.00 -2.89 -23.33
N TRP A 432 14.80 -2.31 -22.14
CA TRP A 432 14.25 -3.02 -20.97
C TRP A 432 12.84 -3.60 -21.18
N ARG A 433 12.07 -3.05 -22.14
CA ARG A 433 10.72 -3.54 -22.43
C ARG A 433 10.70 -4.99 -22.95
N THR A 434 11.83 -5.49 -23.53
CA THR A 434 11.96 -6.88 -23.95
C THR A 434 11.66 -7.88 -22.84
N LEU A 435 11.92 -7.50 -21.59
CA LEU A 435 11.68 -8.34 -20.41
C LEU A 435 10.19 -8.53 -20.10
N TYR A 436 9.32 -7.68 -20.61
CA TYR A 436 7.89 -7.63 -20.31
C TYR A 436 6.99 -7.95 -21.51
N GLN A 437 7.55 -8.14 -22.72
CA GLN A 437 6.76 -8.34 -23.97
C GLN A 437 5.79 -9.52 -23.95
N HIS A 438 6.01 -10.53 -23.12
CA HIS A 438 5.08 -11.66 -22.98
C HIS A 438 3.90 -11.40 -22.02
N ALA A 439 3.93 -10.31 -21.24
CA ALA A 439 2.92 -9.99 -20.24
C ALA A 439 1.92 -8.92 -20.70
N GLU A 440 2.23 -8.14 -21.75
CA GLU A 440 1.45 -6.95 -22.12
C GLU A 440 0.30 -7.20 -23.10
N SER A 441 0.04 -8.45 -23.50
CA SER A 441 -0.94 -8.72 -24.58
C SER A 441 -2.42 -8.52 -24.21
N LYS A 442 -2.82 -8.13 -22.98
CA LYS A 442 -4.25 -7.92 -22.64
C LYS A 442 -4.64 -6.88 -21.58
N GLU A 443 -3.73 -6.31 -20.81
CA GLU A 443 -4.19 -5.43 -19.71
C GLU A 443 -3.23 -4.28 -19.46
N ASN A 444 -3.40 -3.13 -20.08
CA ASN A 444 -2.98 -1.85 -19.47
C ASN A 444 -3.34 -0.66 -20.35
N SER A 445 -4.57 -0.24 -20.26
CA SER A 445 -4.94 1.13 -20.64
C SER A 445 -5.74 1.77 -19.50
N ASP A 446 -5.03 2.12 -18.40
CA ASP A 446 -5.52 3.10 -17.41
C ASP A 446 -4.96 4.52 -17.72
N GLY A 447 -4.57 4.77 -18.95
CA GLY A 447 -4.18 6.08 -19.43
C GLY A 447 -4.90 6.37 -20.75
N ASP A 448 -5.47 7.53 -20.82
CA ASP A 448 -6.34 8.09 -21.87
C ASP A 448 -5.64 8.35 -23.24
N THR A 449 -4.73 7.49 -23.65
CA THR A 449 -4.23 7.50 -25.03
C THR A 449 -4.09 6.06 -25.51
N PRO A 450 -4.91 5.61 -26.48
CA PRO A 450 -4.59 4.40 -27.19
C PRO A 450 -3.18 4.57 -27.76
N GLU A 451 -2.28 3.60 -27.50
CA GLU A 451 -1.04 3.50 -28.29
C GLU A 451 -1.49 3.29 -29.74
N THR A 452 -1.72 4.40 -30.44
CA THR A 452 -2.00 4.35 -31.86
C THR A 452 -0.76 3.77 -32.51
N GLY A 453 -0.92 2.69 -33.23
CA GLY A 453 0.15 1.97 -33.91
C GLY A 453 1.02 2.87 -34.78
N VAL A 454 1.98 2.30 -35.45
CA VAL A 454 2.84 3.04 -36.40
C VAL A 454 1.95 3.70 -37.45
N LEU A 455 2.02 5.03 -37.55
CA LEU A 455 1.30 5.78 -38.55
C LEU A 455 1.91 5.54 -39.95
N PRO A 456 1.10 5.51 -41.02
CA PRO A 456 1.59 5.51 -42.35
C PRO A 456 2.41 6.79 -42.64
N ALA A 457 3.26 6.76 -43.64
CA ALA A 457 4.06 7.91 -44.05
C ALA A 457 3.16 9.01 -44.64
N PHE A 458 3.00 10.09 -43.91
CA PHE A 458 2.35 11.32 -44.38
C PHE A 458 3.37 12.34 -44.87
N LYS A 459 2.96 13.17 -45.86
CA LYS A 459 3.78 14.25 -46.39
C LYS A 459 3.07 15.59 -46.12
N LYS A 460 3.86 16.61 -45.72
CA LYS A 460 3.33 17.97 -45.62
C LYS A 460 2.85 18.43 -46.99
N GLY A 461 1.64 19.00 -47.05
CA GLY A 461 1.02 19.49 -48.29
C GLY A 461 0.21 18.42 -49.03
N GLU A 462 0.26 17.14 -48.65
CA GLU A 462 -0.63 16.16 -49.26
C GLU A 462 -2.10 16.45 -48.89
N SER A 463 -2.99 16.21 -49.86
CA SER A 463 -4.42 16.46 -49.71
C SER A 463 -5.22 15.34 -50.33
N GLY A 464 -6.40 15.10 -49.83
CA GLY A 464 -7.28 14.05 -50.34
C GLY A 464 -8.62 13.96 -49.62
N PRO A 465 -9.49 13.05 -50.11
CA PRO A 465 -10.79 12.82 -49.47
C PRO A 465 -10.63 12.22 -48.10
N HIS A 466 -11.54 12.60 -47.21
CA HIS A 466 -11.62 12.09 -45.85
C HIS A 466 -13.07 11.80 -45.46
N THR A 467 -13.27 11.07 -44.35
CA THR A 467 -14.61 10.73 -43.87
C THR A 467 -14.78 11.38 -42.50
N PRO A 468 -15.51 12.52 -42.39
CA PRO A 468 -15.76 13.16 -41.12
C PRO A 468 -16.80 12.38 -40.28
N THR A 469 -16.67 12.46 -38.99
CA THR A 469 -17.60 11.88 -38.02
C THR A 469 -17.81 12.82 -36.85
N LEU A 470 -19.06 13.05 -36.48
CA LEU A 470 -19.44 13.75 -35.28
C LEU A 470 -20.03 12.74 -34.31
N THR A 471 -19.38 12.51 -33.18
CA THR A 471 -19.79 11.49 -32.21
C THR A 471 -20.26 12.14 -30.94
N GLU A 472 -21.52 11.87 -30.56
CA GLU A 472 -22.02 12.21 -29.23
C GLU A 472 -21.42 11.29 -28.19
N LYS A 473 -20.88 11.86 -27.12
CA LYS A 473 -20.35 11.17 -25.96
C LYS A 473 -20.96 11.77 -24.70
N GLN A 474 -20.90 11.05 -23.61
CA GLN A 474 -21.28 11.56 -22.30
C GLN A 474 -20.08 11.54 -21.35
N THR A 475 -20.03 12.54 -20.48
CA THR A 475 -19.08 12.53 -19.39
C THR A 475 -19.35 11.30 -18.51
N THR A 476 -18.30 10.74 -17.92
CA THR A 476 -18.39 9.56 -17.05
C THR A 476 -17.95 9.93 -15.64
N PRO A 477 -18.57 9.32 -14.62
CA PRO A 477 -18.12 9.55 -13.25
C PRO A 477 -16.68 9.06 -13.04
N PRO A 478 -15.98 9.59 -12.04
CA PRO A 478 -14.68 9.03 -11.67
C PRO A 478 -14.83 7.56 -11.26
N LYS A 479 -13.78 6.77 -11.47
CA LYS A 479 -13.79 5.35 -11.08
C LYS A 479 -13.71 5.21 -9.56
N PHE A 480 -14.36 4.19 -8.99
CA PHE A 480 -14.15 3.80 -7.60
C PHE A 480 -12.66 3.55 -7.32
N TYR A 481 -12.25 3.77 -6.08
CA TYR A 481 -10.94 3.31 -5.68
C TYR A 481 -10.84 1.79 -5.72
N THR A 482 -9.71 1.30 -6.18
CA THR A 482 -9.18 -0.05 -5.89
C THR A 482 -8.14 0.07 -4.78
N GLU A 483 -7.68 -1.02 -4.18
CA GLU A 483 -6.57 -0.91 -3.20
C GLU A 483 -5.32 -0.26 -3.83
N ALA A 484 -5.00 -0.60 -5.08
CA ALA A 484 -3.89 0.01 -5.81
C ALA A 484 -4.03 1.53 -5.94
N THR A 485 -5.21 2.01 -6.34
CA THR A 485 -5.44 3.45 -6.52
C THR A 485 -5.60 4.18 -5.19
N LEU A 486 -6.11 3.52 -4.16
CA LEU A 486 -6.16 4.08 -2.80
C LEU A 486 -4.76 4.22 -2.20
N LEU A 487 -3.90 3.20 -2.32
CA LEU A 487 -2.50 3.27 -1.89
C LEU A 487 -1.76 4.43 -2.56
N ARG A 488 -1.98 4.63 -3.88
CA ARG A 488 -1.43 5.79 -4.59
C ARG A 488 -2.01 7.12 -4.11
N ALA A 489 -3.32 7.18 -3.81
CA ALA A 489 -3.95 8.37 -3.25
C ALA A 489 -3.38 8.69 -1.86
N MET A 490 -3.16 7.70 -1.00
CA MET A 490 -2.50 7.86 0.31
C MET A 490 -1.06 8.37 0.15
N GLU A 491 -0.30 7.81 -0.78
CA GLU A 491 1.09 8.20 -1.07
C GLU A 491 1.18 9.62 -1.61
N THR A 492 0.26 10.02 -2.48
CA THR A 492 0.23 11.35 -3.11
C THR A 492 -0.80 12.28 -2.46
N ALA A 493 -1.08 12.11 -1.17
CA ALA A 493 -2.13 12.82 -0.45
C ALA A 493 -1.96 14.34 -0.45
N GLY A 494 -0.75 14.85 -0.62
CA GLY A 494 -0.51 16.28 -0.82
C GLY A 494 -1.29 16.90 -1.99
N LYS A 495 -1.74 16.11 -2.97
CA LYS A 495 -2.59 16.60 -4.06
C LYS A 495 -4.00 17.03 -3.61
N PHE A 496 -4.43 16.60 -2.44
CA PHE A 496 -5.73 16.92 -1.86
C PHE A 496 -5.64 18.07 -0.85
N VAL A 497 -4.50 18.76 -0.77
CA VAL A 497 -4.24 19.85 0.16
C VAL A 497 -3.90 21.10 -0.63
N ASP A 498 -4.60 22.21 -0.34
CA ASP A 498 -4.43 23.47 -1.06
C ASP A 498 -3.19 24.24 -0.59
N ASP A 499 -2.87 24.16 0.70
CA ASP A 499 -1.68 24.81 1.28
C ASP A 499 -0.38 24.22 0.75
N GLU A 500 0.51 25.06 0.21
CA GLU A 500 1.74 24.61 -0.45
C GLU A 500 2.76 24.03 0.54
N GLU A 501 2.86 24.57 1.76
CA GLU A 501 3.80 24.06 2.77
C GLU A 501 3.35 22.69 3.28
N LEU A 502 2.04 22.49 3.51
CA LEU A 502 1.49 21.20 3.91
C LEU A 502 1.57 20.19 2.76
N ARG A 503 1.40 20.64 1.52
CA ARG A 503 1.61 19.82 0.33
C ARG A 503 3.04 19.31 0.24
N LEU A 504 4.02 20.17 0.50
CA LEU A 504 5.44 19.78 0.55
C LEU A 504 5.73 18.83 1.71
N ALA A 505 5.13 19.07 2.89
CA ALA A 505 5.28 18.15 4.03
C ALA A 505 4.75 16.74 3.74
N LEU A 506 3.66 16.65 2.98
CA LEU A 506 3.07 15.36 2.57
C LEU A 506 3.72 14.74 1.32
N LYS A 507 4.59 15.46 0.62
CA LYS A 507 5.19 14.97 -0.63
C LYS A 507 6.08 13.74 -0.44
N GLU A 508 6.75 13.65 0.70
CA GLU A 508 7.68 12.55 0.98
C GLU A 508 6.96 11.30 1.46
N ASN A 509 5.99 11.43 2.35
CA ASN A 509 5.38 10.30 3.04
C ASN A 509 3.88 10.11 2.75
N GLY A 510 3.21 11.09 2.18
CA GLY A 510 1.75 11.07 2.03
C GLY A 510 1.04 10.98 3.39
N ILE A 511 -0.09 10.25 3.43
CA ILE A 511 -0.75 9.87 4.69
C ILE A 511 -0.45 8.41 5.02
N GLY A 512 0.03 8.19 6.23
CA GLY A 512 0.47 6.87 6.71
C GLY A 512 1.80 6.42 6.08
N ARG A 513 2.64 5.80 6.91
CA ARG A 513 3.88 5.18 6.43
C ARG A 513 3.57 3.95 5.59
N PRO A 514 4.39 3.58 4.60
CA PRO A 514 4.19 2.38 3.78
C PRO A 514 3.89 1.14 4.60
N SER A 515 4.61 0.95 5.72
CA SER A 515 4.42 -0.18 6.65
C SER A 515 3.04 -0.25 7.31
N SER A 516 2.33 0.86 7.45
CA SER A 516 1.04 0.94 8.15
C SER A 516 -0.18 1.02 7.22
N ARG A 517 -0.01 1.38 5.94
CA ARG A 517 -1.14 1.58 5.01
C ARG A 517 -2.01 0.33 4.86
N ALA A 518 -1.38 -0.84 4.74
CA ALA A 518 -2.10 -2.12 4.64
C ALA A 518 -3.01 -2.37 5.86
N SER A 519 -2.48 -2.23 7.07
CA SER A 519 -3.24 -2.42 8.31
C SER A 519 -4.35 -1.38 8.50
N ILE A 520 -4.16 -0.15 8.02
CA ILE A 520 -5.19 0.89 8.01
C ILE A 520 -6.36 0.47 7.11
N ILE A 521 -6.07 0.05 5.87
CA ILE A 521 -7.10 -0.42 4.93
C ILE A 521 -7.85 -1.61 5.50
N GLU A 522 -7.14 -2.61 6.05
CA GLU A 522 -7.77 -3.76 6.70
C GLU A 522 -8.61 -3.37 7.92
N THR A 523 -8.20 -2.34 8.66
CA THR A 523 -9.01 -1.82 9.77
C THR A 523 -10.33 -1.25 9.27
N LEU A 524 -10.35 -0.53 8.13
CA LEU A 524 -11.61 -0.05 7.53
C LEU A 524 -12.55 -1.21 7.17
N PHE A 525 -12.03 -2.33 6.67
CA PHE A 525 -12.82 -3.54 6.43
C PHE A 525 -13.31 -4.19 7.73
N LYS A 526 -12.44 -4.38 8.71
CA LYS A 526 -12.76 -4.98 10.02
C LYS A 526 -13.83 -4.18 10.78
N ARG A 527 -13.82 -2.85 10.62
CA ARG A 527 -14.84 -1.95 11.19
C ARG A 527 -16.10 -1.83 10.34
N HIS A 528 -16.15 -2.50 9.20
CA HIS A 528 -17.26 -2.44 8.25
C HIS A 528 -17.56 -1.03 7.72
N TYR A 529 -16.55 -0.17 7.63
CA TYR A 529 -16.69 1.15 7.01
C TYR A 529 -16.69 1.09 5.49
N ILE A 530 -15.99 0.09 4.95
CA ILE A 530 -15.89 -0.20 3.53
C ILE A 530 -16.12 -1.68 3.25
N ARG A 531 -16.48 -2.00 2.01
CA ARG A 531 -16.57 -3.36 1.48
C ARG A 531 -15.92 -3.46 0.11
N ARG A 532 -15.57 -4.69 -0.29
CA ARG A 532 -15.11 -4.96 -1.66
C ARG A 532 -16.29 -5.33 -2.54
N GLU A 533 -16.39 -4.67 -3.69
CA GLU A 533 -17.26 -5.09 -4.79
C GLU A 533 -16.38 -5.38 -6.01
N ARG A 534 -16.04 -6.65 -6.22
CA ARG A 534 -14.99 -7.09 -7.16
C ARG A 534 -13.63 -6.46 -6.80
N LYS A 535 -13.09 -5.58 -7.67
CA LYS A 535 -11.85 -4.82 -7.42
C LYS A 535 -12.10 -3.47 -6.69
N ASN A 536 -13.34 -3.01 -6.64
CA ASN A 536 -13.71 -1.70 -6.14
C ASN A 536 -13.85 -1.68 -4.62
N LEU A 537 -13.41 -0.59 -4.02
CA LEU A 537 -13.65 -0.25 -2.63
C LEU A 537 -14.87 0.67 -2.56
N VAL A 538 -15.90 0.23 -1.86
CA VAL A 538 -17.18 0.93 -1.74
C VAL A 538 -17.42 1.24 -0.27
N ALA A 539 -17.79 2.49 0.02
CA ALA A 539 -18.17 2.88 1.36
C ALA A 539 -19.50 2.24 1.75
N THR A 540 -19.62 1.84 3.01
CA THR A 540 -20.89 1.36 3.58
C THR A 540 -21.68 2.53 4.17
N ALA A 541 -22.96 2.32 4.49
CA ALA A 541 -23.76 3.31 5.21
C ALA A 541 -23.05 3.77 6.51
N THR A 542 -22.52 2.83 7.28
CA THR A 542 -21.73 3.13 8.50
C THR A 542 -20.55 4.05 8.21
N GLY A 543 -19.78 3.76 7.14
CA GLY A 543 -18.61 4.57 6.77
C GLY A 543 -19.00 5.98 6.31
N ILE A 544 -20.07 6.11 5.51
CA ILE A 544 -20.58 7.40 5.03
C ILE A 544 -21.08 8.25 6.21
N GLU A 545 -21.93 7.67 7.05
CA GLU A 545 -22.51 8.36 8.20
C GLU A 545 -21.45 8.78 9.23
N LEU A 546 -20.42 7.94 9.44
CA LEU A 546 -19.30 8.29 10.32
C LEU A 546 -18.59 9.56 9.84
N ILE A 547 -18.26 9.63 8.55
CA ILE A 547 -17.60 10.83 7.98
C ILE A 547 -18.53 12.05 8.05
N ASP A 548 -19.84 11.87 7.84
CA ASP A 548 -20.82 12.96 7.90
C ASP A 548 -21.11 13.46 9.35
N MET A 549 -20.79 12.66 10.36
CA MET A 549 -20.91 13.03 11.77
C MET A 549 -19.68 13.74 12.31
N ILE A 550 -18.55 13.67 11.63
CA ILE A 550 -17.33 14.34 12.07
C ILE A 550 -17.42 15.83 11.69
N HIS A 551 -17.67 16.68 12.70
CA HIS A 551 -17.76 18.13 12.53
C HIS A 551 -16.40 18.79 12.33
N GLU A 552 -15.35 18.27 12.99
CA GLU A 552 -13.98 18.76 12.85
C GLU A 552 -13.40 18.31 11.48
N LYS A 553 -13.43 19.21 10.50
CA LYS A 553 -13.00 18.94 9.13
C LYS A 553 -11.55 18.46 9.04
N LEU A 554 -10.69 18.92 9.93
CA LEU A 554 -9.29 18.49 9.97
C LEU A 554 -9.15 16.97 10.19
N LEU A 555 -10.08 16.34 10.93
CA LEU A 555 -10.05 14.88 11.14
C LEU A 555 -10.36 14.09 9.87
N THR A 556 -11.06 14.67 8.92
CA THR A 556 -11.47 14.03 7.66
C THR A 556 -10.59 14.43 6.48
N SER A 557 -9.71 15.44 6.66
CA SER A 557 -8.79 15.91 5.63
C SER A 557 -7.38 15.35 5.82
N CYS A 558 -6.58 15.39 4.74
CA CYS A 558 -5.16 15.07 4.80
C CYS A 558 -4.33 16.18 5.48
N GLU A 559 -4.89 17.38 5.66
CA GLU A 559 -4.22 18.55 6.20
C GLU A 559 -3.70 18.33 7.62
N LEU A 560 -4.50 17.70 8.50
CA LEU A 560 -4.07 17.39 9.87
C LEU A 560 -2.77 16.58 9.87
N THR A 561 -2.68 15.58 8.99
CA THR A 561 -1.44 14.80 8.84
C THR A 561 -0.30 15.69 8.34
N GLY A 562 -0.56 16.57 7.37
CA GLY A 562 0.43 17.51 6.86
C GLY A 562 0.95 18.46 7.94
N ILE A 563 0.07 19.04 8.76
CA ILE A 563 0.41 19.90 9.90
C ILE A 563 1.31 19.16 10.90
N TRP A 564 0.95 17.90 11.25
CA TRP A 564 1.75 17.14 12.19
C TRP A 564 3.11 16.76 11.59
N GLU A 565 3.17 16.27 10.36
CA GLU A 565 4.44 15.91 9.71
C GLU A 565 5.38 17.11 9.61
N LYS A 566 4.85 18.29 9.30
CA LYS A 566 5.63 19.54 9.30
C LYS A 566 6.20 19.81 10.69
N LYS A 567 5.34 19.86 11.72
CA LYS A 567 5.76 20.14 13.11
C LYS A 567 6.74 19.11 13.65
N LEU A 568 6.52 17.82 13.37
CA LEU A 568 7.43 16.74 13.78
C LEU A 568 8.81 16.85 13.11
N ARG A 569 8.85 17.26 11.84
CA ARG A 569 10.11 17.57 11.15
C ARG A 569 10.80 18.79 11.77
N ASP A 570 10.04 19.82 12.13
CA ASP A 570 10.58 21.00 12.77
C ASP A 570 11.12 20.69 14.19
N ILE A 571 10.51 19.74 14.93
CA ILE A 571 11.05 19.21 16.20
C ILE A 571 12.39 18.49 15.94
N GLU A 572 12.44 17.61 14.94
CA GLU A 572 13.66 16.90 14.56
C GLU A 572 14.80 17.84 14.19
N GLN A 573 14.47 18.98 13.56
CA GLN A 573 15.42 20.01 13.16
C GLN A 573 15.63 21.10 14.24
N GLN A 574 15.07 20.91 15.44
CA GLN A 574 15.16 21.83 16.58
C GLN A 574 14.60 23.25 16.29
N ARG A 575 13.63 23.36 15.38
CA ARG A 575 12.93 24.61 15.04
C ARG A 575 11.58 24.76 15.73
N TYR A 576 11.08 23.69 16.34
CA TYR A 576 9.82 23.67 17.06
C TYR A 576 9.95 22.86 18.36
N ASP A 577 9.30 23.31 19.42
CA ASP A 577 9.37 22.68 20.73
C ASP A 577 8.38 21.49 20.84
N ALA A 578 8.87 20.33 21.27
CA ALA A 578 8.06 19.13 21.44
C ALA A 578 6.99 19.25 22.53
N ALA A 579 7.28 19.99 23.63
CA ALA A 579 6.31 20.21 24.71
C ALA A 579 5.19 21.13 24.25
N GLN A 580 5.50 22.15 23.45
CA GLN A 580 4.51 23.01 22.81
C GLN A 580 3.59 22.21 21.88
N PHE A 581 4.14 21.33 21.04
CA PHE A 581 3.34 20.45 20.18
C PHE A 581 2.33 19.61 20.97
N ILE A 582 2.77 19.00 22.08
CA ILE A 582 1.90 18.21 22.95
C ILE A 582 0.85 19.07 23.64
N ALA A 583 1.19 20.28 24.06
CA ALA A 583 0.23 21.22 24.68
C ALA A 583 -0.88 21.62 23.70
N GLU A 584 -0.54 21.93 22.46
CA GLU A 584 -1.50 22.25 21.40
C GLU A 584 -2.42 21.05 21.08
N LEU A 585 -1.88 19.82 21.04
CA LEU A 585 -2.68 18.61 20.85
C LEU A 585 -3.68 18.41 22.00
N LYS A 586 -3.24 18.59 23.26
CA LYS A 586 -4.14 18.48 24.43
C LYS A 586 -5.30 19.49 24.31
N GLN A 587 -5.01 20.71 23.88
CA GLN A 587 -6.04 21.73 23.67
C GLN A 587 -6.97 21.34 22.52
N GLN A 588 -6.45 20.87 21.39
CA GLN A 588 -7.26 20.41 20.25
C GLN A 588 -8.20 19.27 20.67
N ILE A 589 -7.70 18.27 21.41
CA ILE A 589 -8.53 17.17 21.91
C ILE A 589 -9.63 17.67 22.84
N THR A 590 -9.32 18.61 23.73
CA THR A 590 -10.30 19.23 24.63
C THR A 590 -11.41 19.95 23.85
N ASN A 591 -11.05 20.67 22.80
CA ASN A 591 -12.01 21.34 21.92
C ASN A 591 -12.90 20.33 21.20
N ILE A 592 -12.32 19.30 20.57
CA ILE A 592 -13.07 18.23 19.89
C ILE A 592 -14.08 17.57 20.86
N VAL A 593 -13.64 17.22 22.05
CA VAL A 593 -14.52 16.61 23.07
C VAL A 593 -15.67 17.56 23.44
N THR A 594 -15.37 18.83 23.69
CA THR A 594 -16.37 19.85 24.07
C THR A 594 -17.42 20.05 22.97
N ASP A 595 -16.97 20.16 21.71
CA ASP A 595 -17.86 20.42 20.57
C ASP A 595 -18.77 19.23 20.30
N VAL A 596 -18.25 18.00 20.33
CA VAL A 596 -19.06 16.79 20.15
C VAL A 596 -20.02 16.56 21.31
N LEU A 597 -19.64 16.88 22.56
CA LEU A 597 -20.55 16.80 23.70
C LEU A 597 -21.73 17.76 23.58
N ARG A 598 -21.54 18.95 22.99
CA ARG A 598 -22.58 19.95 22.72
C ARG A 598 -23.53 19.54 21.59
N ASP A 599 -23.18 18.57 20.78
CA ASP A 599 -24.10 18.10 19.71
C ASP A 599 -25.32 17.39 20.32
N ASN A 600 -26.49 18.00 20.15
CA ASN A 600 -27.79 17.49 20.62
C ASN A 600 -28.63 16.83 19.50
N SER A 601 -28.00 16.49 18.36
CA SER A 601 -28.70 15.96 17.18
C SER A 601 -29.32 14.58 17.37
N ASN A 602 -28.95 13.84 18.40
CA ASN A 602 -29.37 12.44 18.66
C ASN A 602 -29.15 11.48 17.49
N ARG A 603 -28.29 11.87 16.53
CA ARG A 603 -27.94 10.99 15.38
C ARG A 603 -27.20 9.74 15.86
N ARG A 604 -27.39 8.66 15.13
CA ARG A 604 -26.70 7.39 15.36
C ARG A 604 -26.21 6.80 14.04
N VAL A 605 -25.09 6.14 14.07
CA VAL A 605 -24.53 5.47 12.89
C VAL A 605 -25.27 4.15 12.65
N THR A 606 -25.68 3.89 11.43
CA THR A 606 -26.35 2.65 11.03
C THR A 606 -25.45 1.44 11.23
N ILE A 607 -26.02 0.36 11.76
CA ILE A 607 -25.32 -0.92 11.96
C ILE A 607 -25.60 -1.81 10.76
N ILE A 608 -24.54 -2.37 10.18
CA ILE A 608 -24.69 -3.42 9.17
C ILE A 608 -24.94 -4.73 9.90
N THR A 609 -26.17 -5.26 9.79
CA THR A 609 -26.54 -6.55 10.36
C THR A 609 -25.91 -7.71 9.57
N GLU A 610 -25.73 -8.88 10.23
CA GLU A 610 -25.15 -10.05 9.55
C GLU A 610 -25.95 -10.56 8.34
N GLU A 611 -27.23 -10.24 8.26
CA GLU A 611 -28.10 -10.59 7.12
C GLU A 611 -27.77 -9.76 5.86
N GLU A 612 -27.34 -8.52 6.01
CA GLU A 612 -26.90 -7.68 4.88
C GLU A 612 -25.54 -8.10 4.33
N LYS A 613 -24.71 -8.78 5.13
CA LYS A 613 -23.43 -9.36 4.71
C LYS A 613 -23.57 -10.48 3.66
N LYS A 614 -24.78 -11.05 3.49
CA LYS A 614 -25.06 -12.23 2.63
C LYS A 614 -25.83 -11.93 1.34
N LYS A 615 -26.27 -10.69 1.09
CA LYS A 615 -27.08 -10.38 -0.12
C LYS A 615 -26.18 -9.88 -1.27
N PRO A 616 -26.04 -10.63 -2.38
CA PRO A 616 -25.48 -10.07 -3.61
C PRO A 616 -26.49 -9.05 -4.18
N THR A 617 -26.01 -7.86 -4.50
CA THR A 617 -26.79 -6.77 -5.08
C THR A 617 -27.47 -7.22 -6.39
N LYS A 618 -28.79 -7.35 -6.38
CA LYS A 618 -29.58 -7.53 -7.60
C LYS A 618 -29.64 -6.20 -8.37
N LYS A 619 -29.20 -6.23 -9.61
CA LYS A 619 -29.38 -5.14 -10.58
C LYS A 619 -30.84 -4.71 -10.67
N ARG A 620 -31.10 -3.42 -10.53
CA ARG A 620 -32.37 -2.78 -10.79
C ARG A 620 -32.56 -2.72 -12.31
N SER A 621 -33.33 -3.70 -12.88
CA SER A 621 -33.83 -3.61 -14.24
C SER A 621 -35.19 -2.95 -14.21
N THR A 622 -35.36 -1.92 -15.03
CA THR A 622 -36.62 -1.24 -15.30
C THR A 622 -37.66 -2.23 -15.81
N LYS A 623 -38.78 -2.32 -15.12
CA LYS A 623 -39.95 -3.10 -15.50
C LYS A 623 -40.75 -2.37 -16.58
N LYS A 624 -41.07 -3.11 -17.65
CA LYS A 624 -42.34 -2.92 -18.42
C LYS A 624 -43.34 -3.94 -17.90
N GLU A 625 -44.55 -3.46 -17.63
CA GLU A 625 -45.66 -4.25 -17.16
C GLU A 625 -46.26 -5.14 -18.28
N SER A 626 -46.65 -6.35 -17.96
CA SER A 626 -47.83 -7.02 -18.49
C SER A 626 -48.21 -8.25 -17.65
N SER A 627 -49.39 -8.21 -17.25
CA SER A 627 -50.43 -9.06 -16.63
C SER A 627 -50.26 -10.59 -16.51
N VAL A 628 -50.63 -11.04 -15.31
CA VAL A 628 -51.53 -12.16 -14.89
C VAL A 628 -51.22 -13.59 -15.30
N ALA A 629 -50.89 -14.42 -14.31
CA ALA A 629 -51.62 -15.64 -13.92
C ALA A 629 -50.99 -16.35 -12.71
N ALA A 630 -51.81 -16.64 -11.73
CA ALA A 630 -51.45 -17.36 -10.49
C ALA A 630 -51.12 -18.84 -10.79
N LYS A 631 -50.03 -19.37 -10.20
CA LYS A 631 -49.89 -20.80 -9.89
C LYS A 631 -49.03 -21.04 -8.63
N LYS A 632 -49.51 -21.98 -7.85
CA LYS A 632 -49.14 -22.46 -6.51
C LYS A 632 -47.62 -22.60 -6.27
N LYS A 633 -47.22 -22.17 -5.07
CA LYS A 633 -45.89 -22.47 -4.47
C LYS A 633 -45.79 -23.97 -4.23
N THR A 634 -44.77 -24.58 -4.81
CA THR A 634 -44.10 -25.79 -4.29
C THR A 634 -42.68 -25.38 -3.92
N THR A 635 -42.34 -25.51 -2.65
CA THR A 635 -41.02 -25.32 -2.08
C THR A 635 -40.11 -26.43 -2.61
N ALA A 636 -39.13 -26.09 -3.45
CA ALA A 636 -38.06 -26.97 -3.81
C ALA A 636 -36.92 -26.88 -2.76
N LEU A 637 -36.75 -27.96 -2.01
CA LEU A 637 -35.65 -28.20 -1.09
C LEU A 637 -34.33 -28.35 -1.87
N THR A 638 -33.29 -27.73 -1.39
CA THR A 638 -31.93 -27.89 -1.93
C THR A 638 -31.40 -29.30 -1.69
N PRO A 639 -30.70 -29.94 -2.65
CA PRO A 639 -30.33 -31.37 -2.58
C PRO A 639 -29.40 -31.81 -1.44
N SER A 640 -28.84 -30.88 -0.67
CA SER A 640 -27.85 -31.19 0.39
C SER A 640 -28.46 -31.58 1.73
N ASP A 641 -29.69 -31.17 2.02
CA ASP A 641 -30.31 -31.47 3.33
C ASP A 641 -31.17 -32.76 3.33
N SER A 642 -31.37 -33.36 2.17
CA SER A 642 -32.14 -34.60 2.02
C SER A 642 -31.39 -35.87 2.44
N LEU A 643 -30.09 -35.82 2.63
CA LEU A 643 -29.28 -36.98 3.02
C LEU A 643 -29.10 -37.15 4.54
N ILE A 644 -29.23 -36.06 5.30
CA ILE A 644 -29.03 -36.09 6.77
C ILE A 644 -30.19 -36.85 7.41
N GLY A 645 -29.86 -37.80 8.29
CA GLY A 645 -30.84 -38.65 8.99
C GLY A 645 -31.24 -39.92 8.21
N GLN A 646 -30.82 -40.07 6.93
CA GLN A 646 -31.06 -41.32 6.19
C GLN A 646 -30.15 -42.45 6.72
N PRO A 647 -30.58 -43.73 6.59
CA PRO A 647 -29.74 -44.86 6.97
C PRO A 647 -28.41 -44.86 6.22
N CYS A 648 -27.34 -45.17 6.91
CA CYS A 648 -26.01 -45.21 6.30
C CYS A 648 -25.91 -46.33 5.25
N PRO A 649 -25.59 -46.07 3.98
CA PRO A 649 -25.58 -47.06 2.92
C PRO A 649 -24.45 -48.10 3.06
N ARG A 650 -23.49 -47.86 3.97
CA ARG A 650 -22.37 -48.80 4.20
C ARG A 650 -22.61 -49.76 5.35
N CYS A 651 -23.24 -49.34 6.42
CA CYS A 651 -23.43 -50.20 7.59
C CYS A 651 -24.91 -50.51 7.91
N GLY A 652 -25.85 -49.80 7.33
CA GLY A 652 -27.29 -49.97 7.57
C GLY A 652 -27.77 -49.67 9.02
N LYS A 653 -26.82 -49.53 9.97
CA LYS A 653 -27.10 -49.38 11.40
C LYS A 653 -27.03 -47.95 11.92
N GLY A 654 -26.30 -47.07 11.23
CA GLY A 654 -26.16 -45.67 11.58
C GLY A 654 -26.91 -44.78 10.60
N GLN A 655 -27.04 -43.47 10.94
CA GLN A 655 -27.63 -42.43 10.09
C GLN A 655 -26.53 -41.56 9.52
N ILE A 656 -26.80 -40.92 8.36
CA ILE A 656 -25.91 -39.94 7.74
C ILE A 656 -25.95 -38.64 8.56
N ILE A 657 -24.80 -38.20 9.05
CA ILE A 657 -24.61 -36.96 9.81
C ILE A 657 -23.68 -36.02 9.00
N LYS A 658 -23.88 -34.70 9.15
CA LYS A 658 -23.03 -33.68 8.54
C LYS A 658 -21.81 -33.45 9.44
N GLY A 659 -20.63 -33.80 8.93
CA GLY A 659 -19.34 -33.46 9.55
C GLY A 659 -18.82 -32.11 9.11
N ARG A 660 -17.60 -31.78 9.50
CA ARG A 660 -16.98 -30.48 9.22
C ARG A 660 -16.60 -30.29 7.75
N THR A 661 -16.24 -31.35 7.05
CA THR A 661 -15.75 -31.33 5.67
C THR A 661 -16.47 -32.31 4.73
N ALA A 662 -17.30 -33.22 5.27
CA ALA A 662 -18.03 -34.24 4.51
C ALA A 662 -19.20 -34.78 5.32
N TYR A 663 -20.14 -35.48 4.66
CA TYR A 663 -21.13 -36.31 5.36
C TYR A 663 -20.47 -37.59 5.84
N GLY A 664 -20.79 -38.04 7.06
CA GLY A 664 -20.27 -39.25 7.66
C GLY A 664 -21.39 -40.10 8.25
N CYS A 665 -21.06 -41.25 8.87
CA CYS A 665 -22.00 -42.11 9.56
C CYS A 665 -21.99 -41.88 11.08
N SER A 666 -23.13 -41.82 11.74
CA SER A 666 -23.23 -41.69 13.21
C SER A 666 -22.53 -42.83 13.98
N GLN A 667 -22.32 -43.98 13.34
CA GLN A 667 -21.60 -45.14 13.89
C GLN A 667 -20.10 -45.16 13.54
N TRP A 668 -19.50 -43.98 13.28
CA TRP A 668 -18.08 -43.88 12.93
C TRP A 668 -17.15 -44.34 14.05
N GLN A 669 -17.52 -44.12 15.31
CA GLN A 669 -16.79 -44.60 16.48
C GLN A 669 -16.88 -46.12 16.63
N ALA A 670 -17.95 -46.75 16.16
CA ALA A 670 -18.13 -48.18 16.10
C ALA A 670 -17.53 -48.83 14.81
N GLY A 671 -16.65 -48.09 14.11
CA GLY A 671 -15.85 -48.59 12.97
C GLY A 671 -16.46 -48.40 11.58
N CYS A 672 -17.58 -47.70 11.42
CA CYS A 672 -18.12 -47.42 10.08
C CYS A 672 -17.34 -46.31 9.38
N LYS A 673 -16.67 -46.65 8.28
CA LYS A 673 -15.84 -45.72 7.46
C LYS A 673 -16.60 -45.07 6.29
N PHE A 674 -17.91 -44.81 6.43
CA PHE A 674 -18.67 -44.10 5.41
C PHE A 674 -18.33 -42.62 5.45
N VAL A 675 -17.85 -42.08 4.32
CA VAL A 675 -17.59 -40.64 4.10
C VAL A 675 -18.03 -40.29 2.69
N LEU A 676 -18.85 -39.23 2.56
CA LEU A 676 -19.30 -38.66 1.30
C LEU A 676 -18.90 -37.18 1.29
N PRO A 677 -17.94 -36.73 0.44
CA PRO A 677 -17.53 -35.33 0.36
C PRO A 677 -18.70 -34.42 -0.03
N PHE A 678 -18.70 -33.18 0.46
CA PHE A 678 -19.61 -32.17 -0.07
C PHE A 678 -19.30 -31.96 -1.55
N LYS A 679 -20.29 -31.96 -2.44
CA LYS A 679 -20.07 -31.67 -3.86
C LYS A 679 -19.48 -30.25 -3.95
N THR A 680 -18.24 -30.13 -4.35
CA THR A 680 -17.68 -28.90 -4.87
C THR A 680 -18.16 -28.79 -6.31
N ASP A 681 -18.90 -27.73 -6.64
CA ASP A 681 -19.26 -27.41 -8.01
C ASP A 681 -17.99 -27.25 -8.84
N ALA A 682 -17.70 -28.25 -9.64
CA ALA A 682 -16.66 -28.16 -10.67
C ALA A 682 -17.17 -27.14 -11.71
N LYS A 683 -16.48 -26.02 -11.81
CA LYS A 683 -16.65 -25.10 -12.94
C LYS A 683 -16.10 -25.76 -14.19
N VAL A 684 -16.95 -25.88 -15.18
CA VAL A 684 -16.56 -25.91 -16.60
C VAL A 684 -16.16 -24.51 -17.03
#